data_092a3ff9fd32d5328f3f04ac37c27a36
#
_entry.id   092a3ff9fd32d5328f3f04ac37c27a36
#
_cell.length_a   1.000
_cell.length_b   1.000
_cell.length_c   1.000
_cell.angle_alpha   90.00
_cell.angle_beta   90.00
_cell.angle_gamma   90.00
#
_symmetry.space_group_name_H-M   'P 1'
#
loop_
_entity.id
_entity.type
_entity.pdbx_description
1 polymer ?
#
loop_
_entity_poly.entity_id
_entity_poly.type
_entity_poly.pdbx_seq_one_letter_code
_entity_poly.pdbx_strand_id
1 'polypeptide(L)'
;MCVAALSGAFTFYNIMPWNEGREEESARDMVEYVERTGNPICLYSLPMHAEGRPAMTRAMRMIESYRKVRRLVEGTPVKLGVLLQSTLGHWSRVDREIEPWQRTVRIDGTEARFCPLDPGFQNYIREAVRLLAAEKPVMIMGDDDIRGYSGGKLECFCPLHVKAFNKANGTHFTSEQLREAVENGKEGDPILEAFVRLHRKTVCDFARLIRAAIDSVDPAIPAAACMPGMAWEQKWSPLTAKALAAKGQEPILRMGNSQYGEILHNFSELTSRSLRTMAFFSLHGDGMCLLDESDSFPQNQWSKSGTTLHSKLVSSIFLGARGSKIWYVNAHKSGGIPVSRVYTDVLARFRGFYPALAEAVKGTDPAGVISPAHPRFPLGAGAMCDTHTLADGIFGTMGIPYRCDVHLERDGAYVLSGEMAVEGFSDAELDLMLSHRILVDADAAVALTKRGFSGKTGVSAAFDPSLKFKEDYFDAGGFPMYFTAVRKPAARFDCAAGVEEFSHLVFVDPETGKRDPVTPSGVKFANSLGGTVVTVAYSTEQYWAYLHSEQRRDYFHYVLGLLGPDALGYALMNPQPAQCLARRGKERDLVAVFNFCPDPMRSVLLKCPVRPKSVRRLGDDGVWKPCAFREIGAGVFEIDDEIPCCGAPVYRIDSGMAY
;
A
#
# COMPACT_ATOMS: atom_id res chain seq x y z
N MET A 1 -23.96 17.05 -6.07
CA MET A 1 -22.74 17.35 -5.29
C MET A 1 -22.16 16.04 -4.81
N CYS A 2 -20.92 15.72 -5.17
CA CYS A 2 -20.27 14.49 -4.73
C CYS A 2 -20.17 14.48 -3.20
N VAL A 3 -20.51 13.36 -2.55
CA VAL A 3 -20.48 13.23 -1.07
C VAL A 3 -19.07 13.51 -0.51
N ALA A 4 -18.02 13.21 -1.27
CA ALA A 4 -16.63 13.56 -0.95
C ALA A 4 -16.30 15.05 -1.18
N ALA A 5 -17.07 15.76 -2.02
CA ALA A 5 -16.89 17.18 -2.28
C ALA A 5 -17.64 18.07 -1.27
N LEU A 6 -18.44 17.48 -0.36
CA LEU A 6 -19.33 18.24 0.54
C LEU A 6 -18.61 19.00 1.66
N SER A 7 -17.29 18.75 1.93
CA SER A 7 -16.65 19.47 3.03
C SER A 7 -15.14 19.67 2.93
N GLY A 8 -14.44 19.08 1.98
CA GLY A 8 -12.96 19.04 2.00
C GLY A 8 -12.37 18.31 3.23
N ALA A 9 -13.22 17.78 4.11
CA ALA A 9 -12.84 17.06 5.31
C ALA A 9 -12.67 15.56 5.02
N PHE A 10 -11.85 14.89 5.82
CA PHE A 10 -11.66 13.44 5.76
C PHE A 10 -12.99 12.71 6.02
N THR A 11 -13.39 11.79 5.12
CA THR A 11 -14.70 11.16 5.14
C THR A 11 -14.60 9.66 5.41
N PHE A 12 -15.43 9.16 6.34
CA PHE A 12 -15.54 7.73 6.61
C PHE A 12 -16.76 7.14 5.91
N TYR A 13 -16.56 5.94 5.34
CA TYR A 13 -17.60 5.10 4.74
C TYR A 13 -17.71 3.83 5.55
N ASN A 14 -18.67 3.79 6.49
CA ASN A 14 -18.85 2.66 7.39
C ASN A 14 -19.65 1.56 6.71
N ILE A 15 -19.09 0.35 6.66
CA ILE A 15 -19.75 -0.81 6.06
C ILE A 15 -20.61 -1.52 7.11
N MET A 16 -21.87 -1.75 6.76
CA MET A 16 -22.80 -2.58 7.51
C MET A 16 -23.14 -3.82 6.68
N PRO A 17 -22.83 -5.04 7.14
CA PRO A 17 -23.15 -6.25 6.39
C PRO A 17 -24.65 -6.49 6.30
N TRP A 18 -25.09 -7.06 5.18
CA TRP A 18 -26.45 -7.56 5.03
C TRP A 18 -26.69 -8.75 5.95
N ASN A 19 -27.67 -8.62 6.84
CA ASN A 19 -28.13 -9.64 7.75
C ASN A 19 -29.66 -9.76 7.59
N GLU A 20 -30.09 -10.71 6.78
CA GLU A 20 -31.50 -10.93 6.49
C GLU A 20 -32.28 -11.24 7.78
N GLY A 21 -33.40 -10.55 7.98
CA GLY A 21 -34.22 -10.65 9.19
C GLY A 21 -33.73 -9.84 10.39
N ARG A 22 -32.58 -9.15 10.26
CA ARG A 22 -31.98 -8.30 11.34
C ARG A 22 -31.86 -6.83 10.93
N GLU A 23 -32.72 -6.36 10.02
CA GLU A 23 -32.67 -5.00 9.46
C GLU A 23 -32.86 -3.93 10.54
N GLU A 24 -33.72 -4.18 11.54
CA GLU A 24 -33.94 -3.26 12.67
C GLU A 24 -32.69 -3.11 13.56
N GLU A 25 -31.98 -4.20 13.77
CA GLU A 25 -30.72 -4.18 14.53
C GLU A 25 -29.65 -3.44 13.73
N SER A 26 -29.52 -3.72 12.43
CA SER A 26 -28.59 -3.02 11.54
C SER A 26 -28.87 -1.53 11.50
N ALA A 27 -30.12 -1.11 11.44
CA ALA A 27 -30.51 0.29 11.47
C ALA A 27 -30.14 0.97 12.80
N ARG A 28 -30.41 0.32 13.93
CA ARG A 28 -30.00 0.84 15.26
C ARG A 28 -28.49 1.00 15.39
N ASP A 29 -27.74 0.01 14.92
CA ASP A 29 -26.28 0.05 14.97
C ASP A 29 -25.71 1.18 14.09
N MET A 30 -26.33 1.46 12.90
CA MET A 30 -25.97 2.59 12.06
C MET A 30 -26.26 3.93 12.75
N VAL A 31 -27.42 4.07 13.41
CA VAL A 31 -27.78 5.30 14.14
C VAL A 31 -26.80 5.52 15.31
N GLU A 32 -26.56 4.49 16.12
CA GLU A 32 -25.59 4.57 17.24
C GLU A 32 -24.20 4.97 16.73
N TYR A 33 -23.74 4.38 15.62
CA TYR A 33 -22.46 4.72 15.00
C TYR A 33 -22.40 6.22 14.63
N VAL A 34 -23.41 6.72 13.93
CA VAL A 34 -23.43 8.12 13.49
C VAL A 34 -23.50 9.09 14.66
N GLU A 35 -24.34 8.82 15.66
CA GLU A 35 -24.47 9.67 16.85
C GLU A 35 -23.16 9.75 17.64
N ARG A 36 -22.45 8.64 17.77
CA ARG A 36 -21.18 8.58 18.53
C ARG A 36 -20.01 9.22 17.79
N THR A 37 -19.90 8.94 16.49
CA THR A 37 -18.72 9.34 15.69
C THR A 37 -18.88 10.67 14.96
N GLY A 38 -20.12 11.09 14.70
CA GLY A 38 -20.43 12.22 13.84
C GLY A 38 -20.24 11.93 12.34
N ASN A 39 -19.92 10.68 11.95
CA ASN A 39 -19.71 10.29 10.55
C ASN A 39 -20.99 9.72 9.93
N PRO A 40 -21.68 10.45 9.05
CA PRO A 40 -23.05 10.11 8.68
C PRO A 40 -23.18 8.99 7.65
N ILE A 41 -22.11 8.63 6.91
CA ILE A 41 -22.21 7.72 5.76
C ILE A 41 -22.09 6.27 6.20
N CYS A 42 -23.13 5.50 5.94
CA CYS A 42 -23.17 4.05 6.10
C CYS A 42 -23.46 3.38 4.76
N LEU A 43 -22.68 2.38 4.37
CA LEU A 43 -22.90 1.58 3.17
C LEU A 43 -23.40 0.19 3.57
N TYR A 44 -24.61 -0.15 3.14
CA TYR A 44 -25.16 -1.49 3.36
C TYR A 44 -24.55 -2.44 2.33
N SER A 45 -23.83 -3.45 2.79
CA SER A 45 -23.10 -4.38 1.92
C SER A 45 -24.03 -5.47 1.41
N LEU A 46 -24.21 -5.54 0.10
CA LEU A 46 -25.08 -6.49 -0.57
C LEU A 46 -24.26 -7.44 -1.45
N PRO A 47 -24.12 -8.72 -1.05
CA PRO A 47 -23.37 -9.70 -1.83
C PRO A 47 -24.18 -10.15 -3.06
N MET A 48 -24.00 -9.45 -4.18
CA MET A 48 -24.79 -9.55 -5.41
C MET A 48 -24.34 -10.66 -6.36
N HIS A 49 -23.59 -11.66 -5.90
CA HIS A 49 -23.32 -12.84 -6.76
C HIS A 49 -24.62 -13.54 -7.14
N ALA A 50 -24.70 -13.94 -8.39
CA ALA A 50 -25.88 -14.64 -8.90
C ALA A 50 -25.94 -16.06 -8.31
N GLU A 51 -26.99 -16.36 -7.59
CA GLU A 51 -27.22 -17.64 -6.92
C GLU A 51 -28.72 -17.99 -6.96
N GLY A 52 -29.04 -19.26 -7.20
CA GLY A 52 -30.41 -19.74 -7.39
C GLY A 52 -30.96 -19.54 -8.82
N ARG A 53 -32.16 -20.03 -9.07
CA ARG A 53 -32.91 -19.85 -10.33
C ARG A 53 -34.35 -19.42 -10.06
N PRO A 54 -34.74 -18.21 -10.52
CA PRO A 54 -33.87 -17.19 -11.14
C PRO A 54 -32.99 -16.49 -10.09
N ALA A 55 -31.75 -16.12 -10.46
CA ALA A 55 -30.81 -15.42 -9.59
C ALA A 55 -31.35 -14.09 -9.07
N MET A 56 -32.25 -13.45 -9.83
CA MET A 56 -32.92 -12.21 -9.44
C MET A 56 -33.78 -12.38 -8.17
N THR A 57 -34.28 -13.57 -7.85
CA THR A 57 -35.06 -13.81 -6.61
C THR A 57 -34.25 -13.43 -5.35
N ARG A 58 -32.97 -13.85 -5.30
CA ARG A 58 -32.08 -13.49 -4.20
C ARG A 58 -31.73 -12.00 -4.21
N ALA A 59 -31.45 -11.44 -5.37
CA ALA A 59 -31.19 -10.00 -5.50
C ALA A 59 -32.38 -9.17 -5.00
N MET A 60 -33.61 -9.55 -5.33
CA MET A 60 -34.82 -8.86 -4.85
C MET A 60 -34.97 -8.90 -3.33
N ARG A 61 -34.63 -10.02 -2.67
CA ARG A 61 -34.65 -10.09 -1.20
C ARG A 61 -33.66 -9.10 -0.58
N MET A 62 -32.44 -8.98 -1.14
CA MET A 62 -31.45 -8.02 -0.68
C MET A 62 -31.89 -6.57 -0.90
N ILE A 63 -32.51 -6.29 -2.04
CA ILE A 63 -33.07 -4.96 -2.35
C ILE A 63 -34.22 -4.60 -1.38
N GLU A 64 -35.08 -5.55 -1.06
CA GLU A 64 -36.16 -5.33 -0.09
C GLU A 64 -35.63 -5.11 1.33
N SER A 65 -34.57 -5.85 1.73
CA SER A 65 -33.86 -5.63 2.98
C SER A 65 -33.26 -4.21 3.02
N TYR A 66 -32.64 -3.74 1.92
CA TYR A 66 -32.16 -2.36 1.81
C TYR A 66 -33.29 -1.34 1.96
N ARG A 67 -34.44 -1.55 1.30
CA ARG A 67 -35.63 -0.69 1.44
C ARG A 67 -36.13 -0.60 2.88
N LYS A 68 -36.14 -1.74 3.58
CA LYS A 68 -36.54 -1.80 5.00
C LYS A 68 -35.58 -0.99 5.86
N VAL A 69 -34.25 -1.19 5.71
CA VAL A 69 -33.24 -0.41 6.45
C VAL A 69 -33.39 1.08 6.13
N ARG A 70 -33.55 1.46 4.86
CA ARG A 70 -33.73 2.86 4.46
C ARG A 70 -34.93 3.54 5.17
N ARG A 71 -36.08 2.84 5.24
CA ARG A 71 -37.25 3.34 5.98
C ARG A 71 -36.98 3.50 7.47
N LEU A 72 -36.23 2.56 8.07
CA LEU A 72 -35.90 2.58 9.50
C LEU A 72 -34.93 3.71 9.89
N VAL A 73 -34.06 4.14 8.98
CA VAL A 73 -33.13 5.25 9.23
C VAL A 73 -33.65 6.61 8.72
N GLU A 74 -34.86 6.66 8.13
CA GLU A 74 -35.47 7.90 7.67
C GLU A 74 -35.68 8.88 8.84
N GLY A 75 -35.34 10.14 8.66
CA GLY A 75 -35.41 11.17 9.70
C GLY A 75 -34.22 11.13 10.70
N THR A 76 -33.31 10.16 10.60
CA THR A 76 -32.08 10.12 11.37
C THR A 76 -30.91 10.79 10.62
N PRO A 77 -29.76 11.05 11.26
CA PRO A 77 -28.60 11.62 10.56
C PRO A 77 -27.89 10.64 9.62
N VAL A 78 -28.31 9.38 9.54
CA VAL A 78 -27.69 8.36 8.67
C VAL A 78 -27.89 8.70 7.19
N LYS A 79 -26.79 8.73 6.44
CA LYS A 79 -26.78 8.80 4.98
C LYS A 79 -26.48 7.41 4.43
N LEU A 80 -27.53 6.72 3.98
CA LEU A 80 -27.45 5.33 3.57
C LEU A 80 -27.03 5.19 2.10
N GLY A 81 -25.95 4.45 1.84
CA GLY A 81 -25.50 4.03 0.52
C GLY A 81 -25.42 2.51 0.39
N VAL A 82 -24.83 2.03 -0.69
CA VAL A 82 -24.69 0.61 -1.02
C VAL A 82 -23.23 0.27 -1.28
N LEU A 83 -22.74 -0.85 -0.70
CA LEU A 83 -21.56 -1.56 -1.15
C LEU A 83 -22.03 -2.77 -1.98
N LEU A 84 -21.74 -2.77 -3.29
CA LEU A 84 -21.96 -3.92 -4.16
C LEU A 84 -20.81 -4.91 -3.96
N GLN A 85 -21.06 -5.95 -3.21
CA GLN A 85 -20.08 -7.00 -2.93
C GLN A 85 -20.35 -8.24 -3.77
N SER A 86 -19.31 -9.00 -4.06
CA SER A 86 -19.38 -10.31 -4.74
C SER A 86 -20.02 -10.28 -6.13
N THR A 87 -19.98 -9.17 -6.85
CA THR A 87 -20.55 -9.08 -8.21
C THR A 87 -19.89 -10.08 -9.15
N LEU A 88 -18.55 -10.16 -9.17
CA LEU A 88 -17.77 -11.14 -9.92
C LEU A 88 -17.20 -12.25 -9.02
N GLY A 89 -17.82 -12.54 -7.88
CA GLY A 89 -17.64 -13.79 -7.17
C GLY A 89 -16.60 -13.88 -6.07
N HIS A 90 -16.51 -12.89 -5.18
CA HIS A 90 -15.72 -13.03 -3.95
C HIS A 90 -16.19 -14.21 -3.08
N TRP A 91 -17.51 -14.43 -3.01
CA TRP A 91 -18.17 -15.44 -2.21
C TRP A 91 -19.01 -16.42 -3.05
N SER A 92 -18.73 -16.54 -4.37
CA SER A 92 -19.53 -17.43 -5.23
C SER A 92 -19.38 -18.88 -4.80
N ARG A 93 -20.51 -19.56 -4.60
CA ARG A 93 -20.58 -21.00 -4.37
C ARG A 93 -20.91 -21.69 -5.68
N VAL A 94 -20.03 -22.58 -6.11
CA VAL A 94 -20.15 -23.32 -7.39
C VAL A 94 -21.05 -24.53 -7.27
N ASP A 95 -21.38 -24.91 -6.04
CA ASP A 95 -22.08 -26.15 -5.67
C ASP A 95 -23.62 -26.04 -5.64
N ARG A 96 -24.17 -24.85 -5.92
CA ARG A 96 -25.63 -24.62 -5.91
C ARG A 96 -26.20 -24.48 -7.31
N GLU A 97 -27.49 -24.77 -7.45
CA GLU A 97 -28.20 -24.47 -8.69
C GLU A 97 -28.05 -23.01 -9.08
N ILE A 98 -27.51 -22.81 -10.26
CA ILE A 98 -27.17 -21.50 -10.79
C ILE A 98 -27.70 -21.34 -12.20
N GLU A 99 -27.77 -20.10 -12.68
CA GLU A 99 -28.17 -19.80 -14.04
C GLU A 99 -27.21 -20.44 -15.06
N PRO A 100 -27.71 -20.84 -16.25
CA PRO A 100 -26.93 -21.52 -17.29
C PRO A 100 -26.07 -20.53 -18.09
N TRP A 101 -25.49 -19.52 -17.42
CA TRP A 101 -24.64 -18.52 -18.03
C TRP A 101 -23.19 -19.01 -18.14
N GLN A 102 -22.46 -18.45 -19.11
CA GLN A 102 -21.06 -18.80 -19.31
C GLN A 102 -20.24 -18.53 -18.03
N ARG A 103 -19.51 -19.54 -17.62
CA ARG A 103 -18.56 -19.42 -16.51
C ARG A 103 -17.21 -18.91 -16.99
N THR A 104 -16.48 -18.26 -16.09
CA THR A 104 -15.07 -17.95 -16.34
C THR A 104 -14.24 -19.23 -16.29
N VAL A 105 -13.15 -19.23 -17.05
CA VAL A 105 -12.14 -20.30 -17.04
C VAL A 105 -10.82 -19.68 -16.56
N ARG A 106 -10.25 -20.25 -15.51
CA ARG A 106 -8.96 -19.83 -14.96
C ARG A 106 -7.80 -20.31 -15.82
N ILE A 107 -6.61 -19.78 -15.55
CA ILE A 107 -5.38 -20.17 -16.26
C ILE A 107 -5.07 -21.68 -16.11
N ASP A 108 -5.46 -22.31 -15.02
CA ASP A 108 -5.34 -23.76 -14.80
C ASP A 108 -6.44 -24.59 -15.47
N GLY A 109 -7.35 -23.95 -16.20
CA GLY A 109 -8.47 -24.61 -16.89
C GLY A 109 -9.70 -24.87 -16.01
N THR A 110 -9.67 -24.54 -14.73
CA THR A 110 -10.83 -24.72 -13.83
C THR A 110 -11.86 -23.61 -14.04
N GLU A 111 -13.14 -23.97 -13.97
CA GLU A 111 -14.22 -23.00 -13.98
C GLU A 111 -14.36 -22.30 -12.64
N ALA A 112 -14.86 -21.05 -12.68
CA ALA A 112 -15.08 -20.28 -11.45
C ALA A 112 -16.48 -19.62 -11.44
N ARG A 113 -16.53 -18.33 -11.58
CA ARG A 113 -17.71 -17.46 -11.47
C ARG A 113 -18.34 -17.19 -12.84
N PHE A 114 -19.36 -16.34 -12.91
CA PHE A 114 -19.94 -15.94 -14.19
C PHE A 114 -19.02 -15.00 -14.97
N CYS A 115 -19.00 -15.22 -16.30
CA CYS A 115 -18.19 -14.41 -17.20
C CYS A 115 -18.83 -13.03 -17.39
N PRO A 116 -18.08 -11.94 -17.20
CA PRO A 116 -18.60 -10.58 -17.42
C PRO A 116 -18.96 -10.28 -18.89
N LEU A 117 -18.60 -11.14 -19.84
CA LEU A 117 -19.03 -11.03 -21.24
C LEU A 117 -20.33 -11.80 -21.53
N ASP A 118 -20.87 -12.56 -20.57
CA ASP A 118 -22.12 -13.28 -20.78
C ASP A 118 -23.31 -12.32 -20.76
N PRO A 119 -24.16 -12.31 -21.82
CA PRO A 119 -25.29 -11.38 -21.90
C PRO A 119 -26.33 -11.56 -20.81
N GLY A 120 -26.58 -12.81 -20.38
CA GLY A 120 -27.53 -13.12 -19.31
C GLY A 120 -27.05 -12.56 -17.96
N PHE A 121 -25.78 -12.78 -17.65
CA PHE A 121 -25.16 -12.23 -16.46
C PHE A 121 -25.10 -10.69 -16.49
N GLN A 122 -24.78 -10.08 -17.64
CA GLN A 122 -24.82 -8.62 -17.80
C GLN A 122 -26.22 -8.06 -17.57
N ASN A 123 -27.27 -8.73 -18.04
CA ASN A 123 -28.66 -8.30 -17.82
C ASN A 123 -29.04 -8.40 -16.35
N TYR A 124 -28.62 -9.47 -15.65
CA TYR A 124 -28.83 -9.59 -14.21
C TYR A 124 -28.21 -8.41 -13.43
N ILE A 125 -26.92 -8.13 -13.67
CA ILE A 125 -26.22 -7.02 -12.99
C ILE A 125 -26.88 -5.68 -13.31
N ARG A 126 -27.20 -5.44 -14.59
CA ARG A 126 -27.88 -4.19 -15.03
C ARG A 126 -29.19 -3.97 -14.28
N GLU A 127 -30.03 -5.01 -14.22
CA GLU A 127 -31.34 -4.90 -13.57
C GLU A 127 -31.23 -4.74 -12.06
N ALA A 128 -30.36 -5.51 -11.39
CA ALA A 128 -30.15 -5.42 -9.96
C ALA A 128 -29.62 -4.02 -9.56
N VAL A 129 -28.65 -3.47 -10.31
CA VAL A 129 -28.09 -2.15 -10.06
C VAL A 129 -29.13 -1.05 -10.35
N ARG A 130 -29.92 -1.18 -11.41
CA ARG A 130 -31.01 -0.25 -11.74
C ARG A 130 -32.05 -0.16 -10.62
N LEU A 131 -32.44 -1.30 -10.06
CA LEU A 131 -33.38 -1.39 -8.94
C LEU A 131 -32.80 -0.77 -7.66
N LEU A 132 -31.52 -0.97 -7.38
CA LEU A 132 -30.84 -0.31 -6.25
C LEU A 132 -30.71 1.21 -6.46
N ALA A 133 -30.37 1.66 -7.66
CA ALA A 133 -30.29 3.09 -7.98
C ALA A 133 -31.65 3.79 -7.82
N ALA A 134 -32.77 3.10 -8.13
CA ALA A 134 -34.13 3.62 -7.93
C ALA A 134 -34.45 3.93 -6.46
N GLU A 135 -33.72 3.31 -5.52
CA GLU A 135 -33.82 3.59 -4.09
C GLU A 135 -33.05 4.86 -3.67
N LYS A 136 -32.39 5.55 -4.60
CA LYS A 136 -31.64 6.80 -4.39
C LYS A 136 -30.61 6.73 -3.26
N PRO A 137 -29.70 5.72 -3.26
CA PRO A 137 -28.62 5.66 -2.28
C PRO A 137 -27.71 6.90 -2.40
N VAL A 138 -27.10 7.31 -1.29
CA VAL A 138 -26.15 8.45 -1.33
C VAL A 138 -24.90 8.16 -2.16
N MET A 139 -24.57 6.89 -2.35
CA MET A 139 -23.57 6.41 -3.31
C MET A 139 -23.70 4.90 -3.53
N ILE A 140 -23.12 4.41 -4.62
CA ILE A 140 -22.94 2.98 -4.89
C ILE A 140 -21.44 2.72 -5.03
N MET A 141 -20.86 1.90 -4.13
CA MET A 141 -19.47 1.52 -4.18
C MET A 141 -19.35 0.06 -4.65
N GLY A 142 -18.59 -0.20 -5.72
CA GLY A 142 -18.22 -1.56 -6.12
C GLY A 142 -17.05 -2.03 -5.26
N ASP A 143 -17.19 -3.20 -4.62
CA ASP A 143 -16.11 -3.79 -3.84
C ASP A 143 -14.99 -4.33 -4.74
N ASP A 144 -13.92 -4.87 -4.19
CA ASP A 144 -12.72 -5.35 -4.91
C ASP A 144 -12.97 -6.57 -5.81
N ASP A 145 -14.23 -6.90 -6.03
CA ASP A 145 -14.70 -7.98 -6.90
C ASP A 145 -14.70 -7.66 -8.40
N ILE A 146 -14.57 -6.37 -8.76
CA ILE A 146 -14.49 -5.95 -10.17
C ILE A 146 -13.06 -6.21 -10.67
N ARG A 147 -12.77 -7.48 -10.89
CA ARG A 147 -11.43 -7.99 -11.19
C ARG A 147 -11.47 -9.22 -12.10
N GLY A 148 -10.37 -9.56 -12.75
CA GLY A 148 -10.23 -10.70 -13.65
C GLY A 148 -9.40 -11.84 -13.10
N TYR A 149 -9.54 -12.14 -11.82
CA TYR A 149 -8.95 -13.32 -11.19
C TYR A 149 -9.84 -13.85 -10.06
N SER A 150 -9.71 -15.13 -9.75
CA SER A 150 -10.37 -15.76 -8.60
C SER A 150 -9.49 -16.83 -7.99
N GLY A 151 -9.52 -16.96 -6.65
CA GLY A 151 -8.66 -17.91 -5.94
C GLY A 151 -7.16 -17.71 -6.23
N GLY A 152 -6.72 -16.48 -6.45
CA GLY A 152 -5.32 -16.16 -6.80
C GLY A 152 -4.92 -16.49 -8.24
N LYS A 153 -5.85 -16.97 -9.09
CA LYS A 153 -5.58 -17.41 -10.47
C LYS A 153 -6.20 -16.46 -11.49
N LEU A 154 -5.44 -16.17 -12.55
CA LEU A 154 -5.85 -15.30 -13.65
C LEU A 154 -7.06 -15.84 -14.41
N GLU A 155 -7.97 -14.98 -14.82
CA GLU A 155 -9.14 -15.21 -15.69
C GLU A 155 -9.17 -14.12 -16.79
N CYS A 156 -9.81 -14.29 -17.93
CA CYS A 156 -10.71 -15.38 -18.26
C CYS A 156 -10.35 -16.01 -19.61
N PHE A 157 -10.39 -17.33 -19.68
CA PHE A 157 -10.08 -18.11 -20.89
C PHE A 157 -11.30 -18.88 -21.40
N CYS A 158 -12.51 -18.46 -21.07
CA CYS A 158 -13.75 -19.08 -21.55
C CYS A 158 -13.96 -18.81 -23.05
N PRO A 159 -14.86 -19.58 -23.73
CA PRO A 159 -15.12 -19.40 -25.16
C PRO A 159 -15.46 -17.98 -25.59
N LEU A 160 -16.16 -17.19 -24.75
CA LEU A 160 -16.48 -15.78 -25.06
C LEU A 160 -15.23 -14.92 -25.09
N HIS A 161 -14.32 -15.08 -24.13
CA HIS A 161 -13.06 -14.34 -24.07
C HIS A 161 -12.09 -14.77 -25.16
N VAL A 162 -11.96 -16.07 -25.42
CA VAL A 162 -11.12 -16.58 -26.52
C VAL A 162 -11.60 -16.06 -27.88
N LYS A 163 -12.93 -16.07 -28.11
CA LYS A 163 -13.52 -15.48 -29.33
C LYS A 163 -13.22 -13.98 -29.43
N ALA A 164 -13.34 -13.23 -28.33
CA ALA A 164 -13.03 -11.80 -28.31
C ALA A 164 -11.54 -11.54 -28.57
N PHE A 165 -10.64 -12.33 -27.95
CA PHE A 165 -9.20 -12.26 -28.14
C PHE A 165 -8.83 -12.51 -29.61
N ASN A 166 -9.29 -13.64 -30.18
CA ASN A 166 -9.01 -14.02 -31.55
C ASN A 166 -9.48 -12.96 -32.56
N LYS A 167 -10.71 -12.45 -32.35
CA LYS A 167 -11.26 -11.38 -33.20
C LYS A 167 -10.40 -10.11 -33.16
N ALA A 168 -9.92 -9.71 -31.97
CA ALA A 168 -9.17 -8.48 -31.79
C ALA A 168 -7.73 -8.57 -32.36
N ASN A 169 -7.15 -9.78 -32.39
CA ASN A 169 -5.75 -9.98 -32.76
C ASN A 169 -5.54 -10.73 -34.09
N GLY A 170 -6.63 -11.15 -34.77
CA GLY A 170 -6.53 -11.92 -36.03
C GLY A 170 -5.96 -13.34 -35.80
N THR A 171 -6.19 -13.93 -34.63
CA THR A 171 -5.68 -15.25 -34.22
C THR A 171 -6.77 -16.31 -34.15
N HIS A 172 -6.38 -17.57 -33.95
CA HIS A 172 -7.28 -18.72 -33.89
C HIS A 172 -6.98 -19.65 -32.71
N PHE A 173 -6.57 -19.09 -31.57
CA PHE A 173 -6.28 -19.87 -30.35
C PHE A 173 -7.52 -20.64 -29.88
N THR A 174 -7.30 -21.86 -29.39
CA THR A 174 -8.22 -22.52 -28.46
C THR A 174 -8.02 -21.95 -27.05
N SER A 175 -8.92 -22.27 -26.12
CA SER A 175 -8.77 -21.90 -24.71
C SER A 175 -7.45 -22.41 -24.11
N GLU A 176 -7.10 -23.65 -24.40
CA GLU A 176 -5.88 -24.28 -23.92
C GLU A 176 -4.61 -23.63 -24.47
N GLN A 177 -4.57 -23.43 -25.80
CA GLN A 177 -3.44 -22.75 -26.44
C GLN A 177 -3.24 -21.31 -25.93
N LEU A 178 -4.34 -20.57 -25.69
CA LEU A 178 -4.23 -19.22 -25.16
C LEU A 178 -3.76 -19.22 -23.70
N ARG A 179 -4.22 -20.18 -22.88
CA ARG A 179 -3.74 -20.34 -21.50
C ARG A 179 -2.24 -20.62 -21.46
N GLU A 180 -1.78 -21.58 -22.25
CA GLU A 180 -0.36 -21.95 -22.37
C GLU A 180 0.49 -20.78 -22.85
N ALA A 181 0.06 -20.03 -23.87
CA ALA A 181 0.77 -18.87 -24.38
C ALA A 181 0.88 -17.76 -23.35
N VAL A 182 -0.17 -17.52 -22.55
CA VAL A 182 -0.17 -16.51 -21.47
C VAL A 182 0.69 -16.94 -20.28
N GLU A 183 0.63 -18.22 -19.89
CA GLU A 183 1.39 -18.77 -18.77
C GLU A 183 2.90 -18.76 -19.03
N ASN A 184 3.32 -19.06 -20.24
CA ASN A 184 4.73 -19.08 -20.67
C ASN A 184 5.22 -17.72 -21.16
N GLY A 185 4.34 -16.73 -21.32
CA GLY A 185 4.65 -15.40 -21.83
C GLY A 185 5.58 -14.63 -20.87
N LYS A 186 6.54 -13.93 -21.46
CA LYS A 186 7.44 -13.00 -20.74
C LYS A 186 7.04 -11.56 -21.05
N GLU A 187 7.58 -10.63 -20.29
CA GLU A 187 7.40 -9.20 -20.56
C GLU A 187 7.83 -8.87 -22.00
N GLY A 188 7.00 -8.11 -22.72
CA GLY A 188 7.19 -7.82 -24.14
C GLY A 188 6.61 -8.88 -25.09
N ASP A 189 6.09 -10.01 -24.57
CA ASP A 189 5.41 -10.99 -25.42
C ASP A 189 4.10 -10.40 -25.98
N PRO A 190 3.92 -10.34 -27.30
CA PRO A 190 2.75 -9.72 -27.93
C PRO A 190 1.41 -10.36 -27.51
N ILE A 191 1.40 -11.70 -27.30
CA ILE A 191 0.19 -12.42 -26.89
C ILE A 191 -0.18 -12.09 -25.46
N LEU A 192 0.81 -12.09 -24.56
CA LEU A 192 0.61 -11.70 -23.17
C LEU A 192 0.10 -10.26 -23.06
N GLU A 193 0.72 -9.31 -23.77
CA GLU A 193 0.27 -7.92 -23.77
C GLU A 193 -1.13 -7.75 -24.36
N ALA A 194 -1.45 -8.50 -25.43
CA ALA A 194 -2.79 -8.49 -26.01
C ALA A 194 -3.83 -9.04 -25.03
N PHE A 195 -3.48 -10.10 -24.30
CA PHE A 195 -4.35 -10.66 -23.25
C PHE A 195 -4.57 -9.65 -22.12
N VAL A 196 -3.52 -9.00 -21.65
CA VAL A 196 -3.58 -7.96 -20.62
C VAL A 196 -4.48 -6.77 -21.08
N ARG A 197 -4.38 -6.36 -22.35
CA ARG A 197 -5.27 -5.34 -22.91
C ARG A 197 -6.74 -5.76 -22.92
N LEU A 198 -7.03 -7.02 -23.33
CA LEU A 198 -8.40 -7.57 -23.30
C LEU A 198 -8.94 -7.64 -21.87
N HIS A 199 -8.12 -8.13 -20.94
CA HIS A 199 -8.48 -8.24 -19.53
C HIS A 199 -8.86 -6.86 -18.95
N ARG A 200 -8.00 -5.87 -19.10
CA ARG A 200 -8.25 -4.49 -18.66
C ARG A 200 -9.54 -3.93 -19.29
N LYS A 201 -9.71 -4.14 -20.59
CA LYS A 201 -10.93 -3.72 -21.30
C LYS A 201 -12.18 -4.37 -20.68
N THR A 202 -12.15 -5.68 -20.41
CA THR A 202 -13.28 -6.42 -19.84
C THR A 202 -13.67 -5.88 -18.47
N VAL A 203 -12.70 -5.63 -17.57
CA VAL A 203 -12.94 -5.09 -16.22
C VAL A 203 -13.54 -3.66 -16.31
N CYS A 204 -12.97 -2.81 -17.16
CA CYS A 204 -13.49 -1.45 -17.36
C CYS A 204 -14.88 -1.43 -18.02
N ASP A 205 -15.16 -2.32 -18.96
CA ASP A 205 -16.48 -2.41 -19.61
C ASP A 205 -17.55 -2.91 -18.64
N PHE A 206 -17.20 -3.82 -17.73
CA PHE A 206 -18.10 -4.23 -16.66
C PHE A 206 -18.40 -3.08 -15.67
N ALA A 207 -17.40 -2.28 -15.33
CA ALA A 207 -17.58 -1.07 -14.54
C ALA A 207 -18.49 -0.05 -15.26
N ARG A 208 -18.32 0.14 -16.57
CA ARG A 208 -19.21 0.99 -17.40
C ARG A 208 -20.65 0.46 -17.46
N LEU A 209 -20.85 -0.86 -17.52
CA LEU A 209 -22.16 -1.47 -17.45
C LEU A 209 -22.89 -1.10 -16.15
N ILE A 210 -22.18 -1.18 -15.01
CA ILE A 210 -22.71 -0.75 -13.70
C ILE A 210 -23.04 0.74 -13.73
N ARG A 211 -22.13 1.60 -14.23
CA ARG A 211 -22.36 3.04 -14.34
C ARG A 211 -23.56 3.36 -15.22
N ALA A 212 -23.68 2.73 -16.39
CA ALA A 212 -24.81 2.94 -17.29
C ALA A 212 -26.16 2.52 -16.67
N ALA A 213 -26.17 1.47 -15.86
CA ALA A 213 -27.37 1.05 -15.11
C ALA A 213 -27.78 2.12 -14.08
N ILE A 214 -26.81 2.72 -13.37
CA ILE A 214 -27.07 3.84 -12.44
C ILE A 214 -27.58 5.06 -13.22
N ASP A 215 -26.89 5.44 -14.31
CA ASP A 215 -27.23 6.60 -15.13
C ASP A 215 -28.65 6.52 -15.74
N SER A 216 -29.13 5.31 -16.02
CA SER A 216 -30.48 5.10 -16.54
C SER A 216 -31.59 5.47 -15.54
N VAL A 217 -31.22 5.64 -14.27
CA VAL A 217 -32.15 6.02 -13.17
C VAL A 217 -31.85 7.44 -12.70
N ASP A 218 -30.62 7.68 -12.24
CA ASP A 218 -30.18 8.99 -11.77
C ASP A 218 -28.65 9.14 -11.97
N PRO A 219 -28.21 9.92 -12.97
CA PRO A 219 -26.79 10.12 -13.24
C PRO A 219 -26.06 10.92 -12.15
N ALA A 220 -26.78 11.54 -11.20
CA ALA A 220 -26.17 12.27 -10.10
C ALA A 220 -25.68 11.36 -8.98
N ILE A 221 -26.11 10.10 -8.91
CA ILE A 221 -25.67 9.14 -7.89
C ILE A 221 -24.16 8.87 -8.06
N PRO A 222 -23.32 9.21 -7.07
CA PRO A 222 -21.91 8.90 -7.12
C PRO A 222 -21.66 7.39 -7.12
N ALA A 223 -20.60 6.96 -7.84
CA ALA A 223 -20.13 5.59 -7.70
C ALA A 223 -18.61 5.55 -7.49
N ALA A 224 -18.16 4.55 -6.75
CA ALA A 224 -16.77 4.34 -6.38
C ALA A 224 -16.32 2.92 -6.70
N ALA A 225 -15.01 2.72 -6.90
CA ALA A 225 -14.39 1.41 -7.01
C ALA A 225 -13.54 1.11 -5.78
N CYS A 226 -13.42 -0.18 -5.44
CA CYS A 226 -12.37 -0.67 -4.57
C CYS A 226 -11.28 -1.35 -5.42
N MET A 227 -10.03 -1.12 -5.03
CA MET A 227 -8.88 -1.74 -5.69
C MET A 227 -8.80 -3.22 -5.31
N PRO A 228 -8.65 -4.13 -6.26
CA PRO A 228 -8.41 -5.53 -5.99
C PRO A 228 -7.03 -5.78 -5.37
N GLY A 229 -6.88 -6.93 -4.67
CA GLY A 229 -5.66 -7.26 -3.96
C GLY A 229 -4.48 -7.73 -4.83
N MET A 230 -4.68 -8.03 -6.13
CA MET A 230 -3.60 -8.52 -7.01
C MET A 230 -2.75 -7.36 -7.55
N ALA A 231 -1.45 -7.44 -7.35
CA ALA A 231 -0.52 -6.37 -7.68
C ALA A 231 -0.60 -5.89 -9.14
N TRP A 232 -0.71 -6.81 -10.10
CA TRP A 232 -0.74 -6.45 -11.52
C TRP A 232 -2.04 -5.75 -11.96
N GLU A 233 -3.17 -5.95 -11.26
CA GLU A 233 -4.41 -5.20 -11.51
C GLU A 233 -4.45 -3.84 -10.80
N GLN A 234 -3.70 -3.68 -9.73
CA GLN A 234 -3.69 -2.46 -8.93
C GLN A 234 -3.41 -1.22 -9.80
N LYS A 235 -2.43 -1.31 -10.67
CA LYS A 235 -2.05 -0.21 -11.58
C LYS A 235 -3.18 0.25 -12.53
N TRP A 236 -4.22 -0.57 -12.75
CA TRP A 236 -5.36 -0.22 -13.62
C TRP A 236 -6.61 0.17 -12.86
N SER A 237 -6.62 0.00 -11.55
CA SER A 237 -7.77 0.36 -10.70
C SER A 237 -8.21 1.81 -10.87
N PRO A 238 -7.33 2.79 -11.13
CA PRO A 238 -7.75 4.14 -11.51
C PRO A 238 -8.65 4.19 -12.74
N LEU A 239 -8.44 3.33 -13.74
CA LEU A 239 -9.28 3.27 -14.95
C LEU A 239 -10.67 2.70 -14.63
N THR A 240 -10.74 1.72 -13.70
CA THR A 240 -12.01 1.18 -13.21
C THR A 240 -12.78 2.23 -12.44
N ALA A 241 -12.12 2.98 -11.57
CA ALA A 241 -12.73 4.10 -10.83
C ALA A 241 -13.25 5.19 -11.79
N LYS A 242 -12.46 5.56 -12.82
CA LYS A 242 -12.88 6.50 -13.88
C LYS A 242 -14.08 5.99 -14.66
N ALA A 243 -14.15 4.66 -14.91
CA ALA A 243 -15.27 4.03 -15.62
C ALA A 243 -16.57 4.03 -14.79
N LEU A 244 -16.47 4.00 -13.46
CA LEU A 244 -17.62 4.09 -12.53
C LEU A 244 -18.03 5.52 -12.19
N ALA A 245 -17.14 6.49 -12.32
CA ALA A 245 -17.41 7.88 -11.94
C ALA A 245 -18.59 8.48 -12.72
N ALA A 246 -19.44 9.20 -12.03
CA ALA A 246 -20.49 9.99 -12.67
C ALA A 246 -19.86 11.13 -13.49
N LYS A 247 -20.52 11.52 -14.59
CA LYS A 247 -20.02 12.57 -15.48
C LYS A 247 -19.75 13.88 -14.72
N GLY A 248 -18.52 14.38 -14.81
CA GLY A 248 -18.11 15.61 -14.14
C GLY A 248 -17.84 15.49 -12.64
N GLN A 249 -17.86 14.27 -12.10
CA GLN A 249 -17.46 13.99 -10.72
C GLN A 249 -16.04 13.42 -10.67
N GLU A 250 -15.34 13.73 -9.60
CA GLU A 250 -14.03 13.15 -9.31
C GLU A 250 -14.17 11.64 -9.09
N PRO A 251 -13.35 10.79 -9.74
CA PRO A 251 -13.33 9.36 -9.48
C PRO A 251 -12.94 9.06 -8.03
N ILE A 252 -13.60 8.08 -7.43
CA ILE A 252 -13.34 7.65 -6.05
C ILE A 252 -12.80 6.22 -6.10
N LEU A 253 -11.64 6.00 -5.47
CA LEU A 253 -10.98 4.70 -5.43
C LEU A 253 -10.53 4.36 -3.99
N ARG A 254 -11.04 3.26 -3.45
CA ARG A 254 -10.51 2.67 -2.22
C ARG A 254 -9.24 1.87 -2.55
N MET A 255 -8.14 2.24 -1.92
CA MET A 255 -6.86 1.54 -2.04
C MET A 255 -6.95 0.15 -1.38
N GLY A 256 -6.27 -0.86 -1.93
CA GLY A 256 -6.12 -2.18 -1.31
C GLY A 256 -4.93 -2.19 -0.35
N ASN A 257 -4.94 -1.32 0.65
CA ASN A 257 -3.85 -1.11 1.59
C ASN A 257 -4.19 -1.59 3.01
N SER A 258 -5.13 -2.52 3.12
CA SER A 258 -5.57 -3.06 4.40
C SER A 258 -4.46 -3.84 5.12
N GLN A 259 -4.45 -3.69 6.44
CA GLN A 259 -3.71 -4.53 7.35
C GLN A 259 -4.72 -5.17 8.31
N TYR A 260 -5.07 -6.42 8.06
CA TYR A 260 -6.13 -7.11 8.81
C TYR A 260 -5.68 -7.64 10.18
N GLY A 261 -4.41 -8.06 10.30
CA GLY A 261 -3.87 -8.66 11.52
C GLY A 261 -2.83 -7.79 12.21
N GLU A 262 -2.63 -8.02 13.50
CA GLU A 262 -1.63 -7.35 14.32
C GLU A 262 -0.50 -8.29 14.67
N ILE A 263 0.60 -8.16 13.96
CA ILE A 263 1.87 -8.80 14.31
C ILE A 263 2.92 -7.68 14.32
N LEU A 264 3.59 -7.48 15.46
CA LEU A 264 4.47 -6.33 15.68
C LEU A 264 5.53 -6.15 14.59
N HIS A 265 6.11 -7.24 14.08
CA HIS A 265 7.09 -7.18 13.01
C HIS A 265 6.52 -6.78 11.63
N ASN A 266 5.19 -6.80 11.46
CA ASN A 266 4.53 -6.40 10.21
C ASN A 266 4.02 -4.94 10.27
N PHE A 267 4.31 -4.18 11.29
CA PHE A 267 3.82 -2.81 11.38
C PHE A 267 4.39 -1.87 10.32
N SER A 268 5.58 -2.14 9.80
CA SER A 268 6.09 -1.41 8.63
C SER A 268 5.17 -1.52 7.41
N GLU A 269 4.37 -2.59 7.30
CA GLU A 269 3.36 -2.76 6.26
C GLU A 269 2.20 -1.76 6.36
N LEU A 270 2.00 -1.12 7.53
CA LEU A 270 1.02 -0.03 7.66
C LEU A 270 1.19 1.04 6.57
N THR A 271 2.41 1.26 6.15
CA THR A 271 2.77 2.36 5.25
C THR A 271 3.23 1.91 3.88
N SER A 272 3.96 0.79 3.79
CA SER A 272 4.61 0.36 2.55
C SER A 272 3.63 0.13 1.40
N ARG A 273 2.50 -0.54 1.66
CA ARG A 273 1.45 -0.75 0.66
C ARG A 273 0.84 0.56 0.17
N SER A 274 0.56 1.49 1.10
CA SER A 274 0.03 2.81 0.76
C SER A 274 1.01 3.60 -0.09
N LEU A 275 2.29 3.63 0.27
CA LEU A 275 3.35 4.34 -0.46
C LEU A 275 3.45 3.84 -1.91
N ARG A 276 3.52 2.52 -2.12
CA ARG A 276 3.59 1.94 -3.47
C ARG A 276 2.32 2.18 -4.28
N THR A 277 1.16 1.98 -3.67
CA THR A 277 -0.13 2.20 -4.34
C THR A 277 -0.26 3.64 -4.83
N MET A 278 0.11 4.60 -4.00
CA MET A 278 0.05 6.03 -4.36
C MET A 278 1.07 6.37 -5.45
N ALA A 279 2.26 5.78 -5.43
CA ALA A 279 3.24 5.94 -6.49
C ALA A 279 2.70 5.46 -7.85
N PHE A 280 2.05 4.28 -7.89
CA PHE A 280 1.43 3.79 -9.13
C PHE A 280 0.27 4.66 -9.60
N PHE A 281 -0.52 5.19 -8.68
CA PHE A 281 -1.66 6.04 -9.05
C PHE A 281 -1.22 7.36 -9.67
N SER A 282 -0.03 7.87 -9.34
CA SER A 282 0.54 9.07 -9.97
C SER A 282 0.72 8.93 -11.50
N LEU A 283 0.86 7.68 -12.00
CA LEU A 283 0.92 7.42 -13.46
C LEU A 283 -0.38 7.75 -14.19
N HIS A 284 -1.50 7.82 -13.48
CA HIS A 284 -2.82 8.09 -14.07
C HIS A 284 -3.27 9.54 -13.87
N GLY A 285 -2.38 10.40 -13.36
CA GLY A 285 -2.61 11.83 -13.12
C GLY A 285 -3.39 12.13 -11.85
N ASP A 286 -3.42 13.40 -11.50
CA ASP A 286 -4.16 13.93 -10.36
C ASP A 286 -5.68 13.90 -10.57
N GLY A 287 -6.44 14.22 -9.54
CA GLY A 287 -7.91 14.33 -9.63
C GLY A 287 -8.66 13.04 -9.29
N MET A 288 -8.10 12.23 -8.37
CA MET A 288 -8.76 11.05 -7.82
C MET A 288 -8.90 11.16 -6.30
N CYS A 289 -10.09 10.86 -5.78
CA CYS A 289 -10.33 10.74 -4.35
C CYS A 289 -9.88 9.35 -3.88
N LEU A 290 -8.74 9.28 -3.17
CA LEU A 290 -8.22 8.05 -2.62
C LEU A 290 -8.79 7.80 -1.22
N LEU A 291 -9.37 6.62 -1.03
CA LEU A 291 -9.86 6.14 0.25
C LEU A 291 -8.93 5.06 0.79
N ASP A 292 -8.67 5.12 2.07
CA ASP A 292 -7.99 4.06 2.79
C ASP A 292 -8.90 2.84 3.00
N GLU A 293 -8.32 1.66 3.16
CA GLU A 293 -8.99 0.45 3.64
C GLU A 293 -8.57 0.17 5.07
N SER A 294 -9.46 0.44 6.02
CA SER A 294 -9.22 0.22 7.45
C SER A 294 -10.19 -0.81 8.02
N ASP A 295 -10.14 -2.01 7.47
CA ASP A 295 -10.95 -3.12 7.93
C ASP A 295 -10.28 -3.84 9.12
N SER A 296 -11.09 -4.45 9.98
CA SER A 296 -10.65 -5.28 11.11
C SER A 296 -11.09 -6.73 10.90
N PHE A 297 -10.86 -7.27 9.70
CA PHE A 297 -11.27 -8.64 9.38
C PHE A 297 -10.60 -9.67 10.31
N PRO A 298 -11.38 -10.57 10.94
CA PRO A 298 -12.83 -10.83 10.86
C PRO A 298 -13.70 -9.93 11.77
N GLN A 299 -13.57 -8.62 11.74
CA GLN A 299 -14.35 -7.58 12.40
C GLN A 299 -14.47 -7.74 13.92
N ASN A 300 -13.36 -7.98 14.57
CA ASN A 300 -13.28 -8.09 16.04
C ASN A 300 -11.88 -7.77 16.58
N GLN A 301 -11.78 -7.61 17.91
CA GLN A 301 -10.53 -7.27 18.60
C GLN A 301 -9.45 -8.35 18.59
N TRP A 302 -9.78 -9.60 18.26
CA TRP A 302 -8.79 -10.69 18.13
C TRP A 302 -7.85 -10.48 16.94
N SER A 303 -8.30 -9.75 15.93
CA SER A 303 -7.50 -9.45 14.75
C SER A 303 -6.87 -8.07 14.80
N LYS A 304 -7.55 -7.05 15.37
CA LYS A 304 -7.07 -5.67 15.36
C LYS A 304 -7.54 -4.88 16.58
N SER A 305 -6.63 -4.16 17.22
CA SER A 305 -6.96 -3.25 18.32
C SER A 305 -7.48 -1.88 17.81
N GLY A 306 -8.13 -1.13 18.70
CA GLY A 306 -8.51 0.25 18.41
C GLY A 306 -7.28 1.15 18.21
N THR A 307 -6.20 0.90 18.94
CA THR A 307 -4.96 1.68 18.84
C THR A 307 -4.34 1.54 17.44
N THR A 308 -4.23 0.32 16.92
CA THR A 308 -3.67 0.10 15.58
C THR A 308 -4.60 0.55 14.46
N LEU A 309 -5.93 0.55 14.68
CA LEU A 309 -6.86 1.22 13.77
C LEU A 309 -6.54 2.72 13.66
N HIS A 310 -6.33 3.39 14.82
CA HIS A 310 -5.92 4.81 14.82
C HIS A 310 -4.61 5.01 14.06
N SER A 311 -3.57 4.22 14.38
CA SER A 311 -2.25 4.34 13.73
C SER A 311 -2.34 4.11 12.20
N LYS A 312 -3.16 3.14 11.76
CA LYS A 312 -3.43 2.91 10.33
C LYS A 312 -4.07 4.12 9.67
N LEU A 313 -5.07 4.73 10.31
CA LEU A 313 -5.72 5.95 9.81
C LEU A 313 -4.73 7.13 9.75
N VAL A 314 -3.92 7.31 10.80
CA VAL A 314 -2.85 8.34 10.81
C VAL A 314 -1.92 8.16 9.62
N SER A 315 -1.41 6.95 9.42
CA SER A 315 -0.54 6.60 8.28
C SER A 315 -1.17 6.98 6.95
N SER A 316 -2.40 6.53 6.71
CA SER A 316 -3.07 6.73 5.42
C SER A 316 -3.39 8.20 5.14
N ILE A 317 -3.86 8.95 6.15
CA ILE A 317 -4.12 10.39 6.02
C ILE A 317 -2.81 11.15 5.80
N PHE A 318 -1.77 10.81 6.56
CA PHE A 318 -0.45 11.43 6.42
C PHE A 318 0.13 11.23 5.02
N LEU A 319 -0.18 10.10 4.39
CA LEU A 319 0.22 9.81 3.01
C LEU A 319 -0.70 10.42 1.94
N GLY A 320 -1.84 11.00 2.33
CA GLY A 320 -2.71 11.76 1.42
C GLY A 320 -4.07 11.12 1.12
N ALA A 321 -4.48 10.07 1.85
CA ALA A 321 -5.83 9.54 1.76
C ALA A 321 -6.86 10.61 2.18
N ARG A 322 -7.97 10.72 1.42
CA ARG A 322 -9.02 11.73 1.62
C ARG A 322 -10.25 11.18 2.32
N GLY A 323 -10.25 9.91 2.66
CA GLY A 323 -11.29 9.22 3.39
C GLY A 323 -10.89 7.78 3.68
N SER A 324 -11.75 7.04 4.37
CA SER A 324 -11.54 5.63 4.65
C SER A 324 -12.83 4.82 4.51
N LYS A 325 -12.75 3.69 3.81
CA LYS A 325 -13.73 2.61 3.91
C LYS A 325 -13.36 1.79 5.14
N ILE A 326 -14.27 1.71 6.09
CA ILE A 326 -14.07 0.99 7.34
C ILE A 326 -15.11 -0.12 7.48
N TRP A 327 -14.64 -1.33 7.80
CA TRP A 327 -15.49 -2.47 8.05
C TRP A 327 -15.05 -3.18 9.34
N TYR A 328 -15.67 -2.80 10.46
CA TYR A 328 -15.44 -3.42 11.77
C TYR A 328 -16.75 -3.83 12.46
N VAL A 329 -17.88 -3.58 11.84
CA VAL A 329 -19.20 -3.95 12.35
C VAL A 329 -19.64 -5.24 11.71
N ASN A 330 -20.05 -6.22 12.52
CA ASN A 330 -20.63 -7.47 12.07
C ASN A 330 -22.00 -7.77 12.71
N ALA A 331 -22.63 -6.78 13.34
CA ALA A 331 -23.88 -6.88 14.09
C ALA A 331 -23.86 -7.95 15.21
N HIS A 332 -22.67 -8.37 15.65
CA HIS A 332 -22.51 -9.33 16.75
C HIS A 332 -22.38 -8.62 18.08
N LYS A 333 -23.00 -9.19 19.12
CA LYS A 333 -22.93 -8.67 20.50
C LYS A 333 -22.39 -9.75 21.43
N SER A 334 -21.54 -9.37 22.36
CA SER A 334 -21.08 -10.19 23.48
C SER A 334 -21.54 -9.57 24.80
N GLY A 335 -22.32 -10.31 25.57
CA GLY A 335 -22.91 -9.77 26.82
C GLY A 335 -23.79 -8.53 26.61
N GLY A 336 -24.45 -8.43 25.46
CA GLY A 336 -25.29 -7.27 25.10
C GLY A 336 -24.53 -6.05 24.59
N ILE A 337 -23.19 -6.06 24.56
CA ILE A 337 -22.35 -4.97 24.10
C ILE A 337 -21.90 -5.23 22.65
N PRO A 338 -22.04 -4.27 21.73
CA PRO A 338 -21.50 -4.40 20.38
C PRO A 338 -19.98 -4.65 20.40
N VAL A 339 -19.50 -5.70 19.72
CA VAL A 339 -18.07 -6.01 19.64
C VAL A 339 -17.26 -4.96 18.88
N SER A 340 -17.93 -4.12 18.10
CA SER A 340 -17.35 -2.97 17.37
C SER A 340 -17.16 -1.71 18.22
N ARG A 341 -17.59 -1.70 19.50
CA ARG A 341 -17.59 -0.48 20.31
C ARG A 341 -16.21 0.13 20.47
N VAL A 342 -15.17 -0.68 20.64
CA VAL A 342 -13.78 -0.21 20.74
C VAL A 342 -13.37 0.66 19.54
N TYR A 343 -13.79 0.30 18.34
CA TYR A 343 -13.46 1.05 17.13
C TYR A 343 -14.27 2.34 17.02
N THR A 344 -15.56 2.27 17.38
CA THR A 344 -16.44 3.45 17.45
C THR A 344 -15.91 4.46 18.46
N ASP A 345 -15.40 4.01 19.62
CA ASP A 345 -14.81 4.88 20.65
C ASP A 345 -13.55 5.57 20.14
N VAL A 346 -12.69 4.87 19.39
CA VAL A 346 -11.50 5.45 18.75
C VAL A 346 -11.91 6.53 17.73
N LEU A 347 -12.87 6.23 16.85
CA LEU A 347 -13.33 7.21 15.86
C LEU A 347 -13.98 8.44 16.52
N ALA A 348 -14.72 8.24 17.60
CA ALA A 348 -15.33 9.32 18.37
C ALA A 348 -14.27 10.19 19.08
N ARG A 349 -13.28 9.55 19.72
CA ARG A 349 -12.18 10.24 20.39
C ARG A 349 -11.39 11.13 19.46
N PHE A 350 -11.03 10.62 18.30
CA PHE A 350 -10.16 11.30 17.32
C PHE A 350 -10.93 12.03 16.21
N ARG A 351 -12.23 12.28 16.37
CA ARG A 351 -13.05 12.92 15.33
C ARG A 351 -12.55 14.29 14.88
N GLY A 352 -11.91 15.06 15.76
CA GLY A 352 -11.27 16.34 15.44
C GLY A 352 -9.89 16.18 14.80
N PHE A 353 -9.16 15.14 15.20
CA PHE A 353 -7.81 14.86 14.76
C PHE A 353 -7.72 14.56 13.24
N TYR A 354 -8.58 13.65 12.74
CA TYR A 354 -8.48 13.21 11.35
C TYR A 354 -8.70 14.31 10.32
N PRO A 355 -9.71 15.19 10.43
CA PRO A 355 -9.85 16.32 9.53
C PRO A 355 -8.69 17.34 9.65
N ALA A 356 -8.21 17.58 10.86
CA ALA A 356 -7.09 18.50 11.11
C ALA A 356 -5.79 17.98 10.48
N LEU A 357 -5.53 16.67 10.57
CA LEU A 357 -4.39 16.04 9.90
C LEU A 357 -4.54 16.11 8.38
N ALA A 358 -5.71 15.78 7.85
CA ALA A 358 -5.98 15.84 6.40
C ALA A 358 -5.79 17.26 5.85
N GLU A 359 -6.13 18.29 6.62
CA GLU A 359 -5.87 19.69 6.24
C GLU A 359 -4.38 20.03 6.33
N ALA A 360 -3.69 19.54 7.38
CA ALA A 360 -2.28 19.84 7.60
C ALA A 360 -1.36 19.28 6.49
N VAL A 361 -1.69 18.14 5.90
CA VAL A 361 -0.88 17.53 4.83
C VAL A 361 -1.02 18.23 3.48
N LYS A 362 -2.04 19.07 3.28
CA LYS A 362 -2.20 19.85 2.05
C LYS A 362 -1.03 20.82 1.86
N GLY A 363 -0.51 20.88 0.64
CA GLY A 363 0.63 21.75 0.30
C GLY A 363 1.96 21.30 0.91
N THR A 364 2.06 20.04 1.32
CA THR A 364 3.30 19.39 1.71
C THR A 364 3.56 18.13 0.87
N ASP A 365 4.82 17.82 0.58
CA ASP A 365 5.23 16.68 -0.21
C ASP A 365 5.91 15.61 0.66
N PRO A 366 5.70 14.29 0.39
CA PRO A 366 6.42 13.23 1.07
C PRO A 366 7.94 13.41 0.94
N ALA A 367 8.67 13.21 2.04
CA ALA A 367 10.12 13.34 2.12
C ALA A 367 10.78 12.02 2.55
N GLY A 368 12.06 11.87 2.23
CA GLY A 368 12.87 10.69 2.53
C GLY A 368 13.53 10.13 1.28
N VAL A 369 14.28 9.05 1.45
CA VAL A 369 14.94 8.36 0.34
C VAL A 369 13.91 7.76 -0.63
N ILE A 370 14.25 7.67 -1.92
CA ILE A 370 13.35 7.22 -2.96
C ILE A 370 13.54 5.72 -3.19
N SER A 371 12.52 4.92 -2.86
CA SER A 371 12.43 3.53 -3.31
C SER A 371 11.72 3.51 -4.67
N PRO A 372 12.41 3.21 -5.78
CA PRO A 372 11.80 3.22 -7.10
C PRO A 372 10.76 2.12 -7.19
N ALA A 373 9.55 2.49 -7.62
CA ALA A 373 8.45 1.56 -7.84
C ALA A 373 8.29 1.30 -9.33
N HIS A 374 8.31 0.02 -9.72
CA HIS A 374 8.23 -0.36 -11.12
C HIS A 374 6.78 -0.60 -11.55
N PRO A 375 6.29 0.05 -12.64
CA PRO A 375 4.91 -0.11 -13.10
C PRO A 375 4.65 -1.44 -13.83
N ARG A 376 5.69 -2.18 -14.21
CA ARG A 376 5.63 -3.47 -14.91
C ARG A 376 5.84 -4.60 -13.91
N PHE A 377 4.77 -5.18 -13.40
CA PHE A 377 4.87 -6.38 -12.56
C PHE A 377 4.73 -7.62 -13.43
N PRO A 378 5.55 -8.67 -13.22
CA PRO A 378 5.33 -9.95 -13.87
C PRO A 378 3.98 -10.53 -13.46
N LEU A 379 3.22 -11.05 -14.42
CA LEU A 379 1.89 -11.64 -14.20
C LEU A 379 1.88 -12.85 -13.27
N GLY A 380 3.04 -13.49 -13.07
CA GLY A 380 3.21 -14.65 -12.21
C GLY A 380 3.64 -14.33 -10.78
N ALA A 381 3.95 -13.07 -10.45
CA ALA A 381 4.22 -12.70 -9.08
C ALA A 381 2.91 -12.81 -8.29
N GLY A 382 2.81 -13.84 -7.50
CA GLY A 382 1.67 -14.10 -6.62
C GLY A 382 1.35 -12.87 -5.76
N ALA A 383 0.14 -12.87 -5.28
CA ALA A 383 -0.48 -11.88 -4.44
C ALA A 383 0.48 -10.92 -3.74
N MET A 384 0.28 -9.62 -4.01
CA MET A 384 0.92 -8.51 -3.31
C MET A 384 2.45 -8.58 -3.32
N CYS A 385 3.09 -7.65 -3.99
CA CYS A 385 4.54 -7.48 -4.01
C CYS A 385 5.04 -7.13 -2.59
N ASP A 386 5.10 -8.12 -1.74
CA ASP A 386 5.80 -8.07 -0.46
C ASP A 386 7.29 -8.29 -0.73
N THR A 387 7.86 -7.43 -1.58
CA THR A 387 9.31 -7.34 -1.65
C THR A 387 9.73 -6.54 -0.43
N HIS A 388 10.23 -7.21 0.59
CA HIS A 388 10.97 -6.57 1.68
C HIS A 388 12.23 -5.96 1.08
N THR A 389 12.15 -4.70 0.70
CA THR A 389 13.30 -3.92 0.25
C THR A 389 14.05 -3.35 1.45
N LEU A 390 15.27 -2.83 1.26
CA LEU A 390 15.96 -2.07 2.31
C LEU A 390 15.09 -0.93 2.85
N ALA A 391 14.35 -0.25 1.96
CA ALA A 391 13.48 0.84 2.36
C ALA A 391 12.30 0.35 3.23
N ASP A 392 11.54 -0.64 2.75
CA ASP A 392 10.35 -1.13 3.45
C ASP A 392 10.71 -1.89 4.74
N GLY A 393 11.63 -2.86 4.63
CA GLY A 393 11.91 -3.82 5.70
C GLY A 393 12.91 -3.31 6.75
N ILE A 394 13.84 -2.45 6.37
CA ILE A 394 14.91 -1.99 7.26
C ILE A 394 14.72 -0.52 7.64
N PHE A 395 14.71 0.40 6.67
CA PHE A 395 14.58 1.83 6.98
C PHE A 395 13.26 2.17 7.64
N GLY A 396 12.16 1.54 7.17
CA GLY A 396 10.84 1.70 7.76
C GLY A 396 10.75 1.35 9.24
N THR A 397 11.63 0.47 9.75
CA THR A 397 11.68 0.11 11.18
C THR A 397 12.79 0.80 11.95
N MET A 398 13.78 1.39 11.25
CA MET A 398 14.88 2.15 11.86
C MET A 398 14.61 3.64 11.99
N GLY A 399 13.39 4.09 11.69
CA GLY A 399 13.05 5.51 11.74
C GLY A 399 13.68 6.35 10.64
N ILE A 400 14.09 5.75 9.53
CA ILE A 400 14.60 6.44 8.34
C ILE A 400 13.44 6.62 7.36
N PRO A 401 13.00 7.85 7.07
CA PRO A 401 11.91 8.10 6.14
C PRO A 401 12.25 7.68 4.72
N TYR A 402 11.28 7.08 4.04
CA TYR A 402 11.36 6.78 2.63
C TYR A 402 10.02 7.05 1.94
N ARG A 403 10.07 7.16 0.62
CA ARG A 403 8.89 7.26 -0.26
C ARG A 403 9.05 6.36 -1.46
N CYS A 404 7.95 5.88 -2.01
CA CYS A 404 7.96 5.20 -3.31
C CYS A 404 7.71 6.22 -4.42
N ASP A 405 8.40 6.06 -5.56
CA ASP A 405 8.20 6.91 -6.73
C ASP A 405 8.35 6.08 -8.02
N VAL A 406 7.54 6.41 -9.02
CA VAL A 406 7.61 5.83 -10.38
C VAL A 406 8.30 6.77 -11.37
N HIS A 407 8.53 8.02 -10.97
CA HIS A 407 9.14 9.06 -11.77
C HIS A 407 10.65 9.12 -11.49
N LEU A 408 11.41 8.36 -12.26
CA LEU A 408 12.84 8.16 -12.07
C LEU A 408 13.71 9.38 -12.41
N GLU A 409 13.14 10.39 -13.05
CA GLU A 409 13.79 11.67 -13.37
C GLU A 409 13.87 12.63 -12.18
N ARG A 410 13.21 12.34 -11.07
CA ARG A 410 13.21 13.21 -9.89
C ARG A 410 14.56 13.21 -9.18
N ASP A 411 15.04 14.40 -8.85
CA ASP A 411 16.24 14.52 -8.02
C ASP A 411 16.01 13.96 -6.61
N GLY A 412 17.02 13.28 -6.07
CA GLY A 412 16.97 12.68 -4.75
C GLY A 412 18.00 11.58 -4.55
N ALA A 413 17.99 11.00 -3.35
CA ALA A 413 18.76 9.81 -3.03
C ALA A 413 17.89 8.56 -3.22
N TYR A 414 18.30 7.67 -4.12
CA TYR A 414 17.59 6.44 -4.45
C TYR A 414 18.08 5.25 -3.64
N VAL A 415 17.22 4.25 -3.47
CA VAL A 415 17.55 2.95 -2.87
C VAL A 415 17.05 1.85 -3.79
N LEU A 416 17.95 1.23 -4.55
CA LEU A 416 17.65 0.09 -5.42
C LEU A 416 17.96 -1.20 -4.67
N SER A 417 16.96 -2.00 -4.40
CA SER A 417 17.05 -3.18 -3.55
C SER A 417 16.34 -4.37 -4.18
N GLY A 418 17.05 -5.51 -4.24
CA GLY A 418 16.52 -6.78 -4.72
C GLY A 418 16.75 -7.04 -6.22
N GLU A 419 16.91 -8.33 -6.56
CA GLU A 419 17.08 -8.79 -7.94
C GLU A 419 15.86 -8.44 -8.83
N MET A 420 14.64 -8.70 -8.32
CA MET A 420 13.39 -8.42 -9.04
C MET A 420 13.21 -6.94 -9.40
N ALA A 421 13.70 -6.03 -8.55
CA ALA A 421 13.67 -4.61 -8.87
C ALA A 421 14.54 -4.30 -10.09
N VAL A 422 15.76 -4.84 -10.13
CA VAL A 422 16.68 -4.65 -11.28
C VAL A 422 16.10 -5.28 -12.55
N GLU A 423 15.52 -6.47 -12.47
CA GLU A 423 14.92 -7.15 -13.62
C GLU A 423 13.70 -6.38 -14.19
N GLY A 424 12.95 -5.72 -13.33
CA GLY A 424 11.78 -4.94 -13.74
C GLY A 424 12.11 -3.68 -14.54
N PHE A 425 13.31 -3.10 -14.42
CA PHE A 425 13.71 -1.88 -15.12
C PHE A 425 14.48 -2.17 -16.42
N SER A 426 14.23 -1.36 -17.45
CA SER A 426 15.05 -1.37 -18.67
C SER A 426 16.45 -0.84 -18.40
N ASP A 427 17.41 -1.10 -19.31
CA ASP A 427 18.76 -0.58 -19.19
C ASP A 427 18.81 0.96 -19.18
N ALA A 428 17.95 1.62 -19.93
CA ALA A 428 17.84 3.07 -19.94
C ALA A 428 17.31 3.63 -18.59
N GLU A 429 16.34 2.96 -17.97
CA GLU A 429 15.85 3.32 -16.63
C GLU A 429 16.91 3.08 -15.55
N LEU A 430 17.67 1.98 -15.65
CA LEU A 430 18.80 1.74 -14.76
C LEU A 430 19.91 2.79 -14.95
N ASP A 431 20.24 3.17 -16.18
CA ASP A 431 21.19 4.25 -16.44
C ASP A 431 20.73 5.58 -15.85
N LEU A 432 19.45 5.89 -15.99
CA LEU A 432 18.87 7.10 -15.38
C LEU A 432 19.00 7.08 -13.85
N MET A 433 18.63 5.97 -13.19
CA MET A 433 18.77 5.83 -11.74
C MET A 433 20.23 5.91 -11.28
N LEU A 434 21.15 5.25 -12.02
CA LEU A 434 22.59 5.28 -11.72
C LEU A 434 23.25 6.63 -12.02
N SER A 435 22.59 7.53 -12.75
CA SER A 435 23.03 8.92 -12.91
C SER A 435 22.70 9.82 -11.70
N HIS A 436 21.89 9.33 -10.78
CA HIS A 436 21.55 9.98 -9.51
C HIS A 436 22.48 9.53 -8.37
N ARG A 437 22.10 9.90 -7.15
CA ARG A 437 22.70 9.43 -5.89
C ARG A 437 21.94 8.19 -5.44
N ILE A 438 22.61 7.03 -5.40
CA ILE A 438 21.90 5.76 -5.23
C ILE A 438 22.62 4.81 -4.28
N LEU A 439 21.86 4.22 -3.36
CA LEU A 439 22.26 3.07 -2.56
C LEU A 439 21.78 1.78 -3.24
N VAL A 440 22.68 0.81 -3.38
CA VAL A 440 22.42 -0.49 -4.01
C VAL A 440 22.71 -1.59 -3.01
N ASP A 441 21.78 -2.53 -2.79
CA ASP A 441 22.01 -3.71 -1.96
C ASP A 441 22.71 -4.84 -2.72
N ALA A 442 23.09 -5.90 -2.01
CA ALA A 442 23.81 -7.03 -2.61
C ALA A 442 23.04 -7.74 -3.73
N ASP A 443 21.72 -7.90 -3.57
CA ASP A 443 20.89 -8.57 -4.59
C ASP A 443 20.83 -7.75 -5.88
N ALA A 444 20.61 -6.45 -5.74
CA ALA A 444 20.60 -5.53 -6.87
C ALA A 444 22.01 -5.42 -7.51
N ALA A 445 23.08 -5.39 -6.70
CA ALA A 445 24.46 -5.34 -7.21
C ALA A 445 24.81 -6.58 -8.04
N VAL A 446 24.43 -7.76 -7.57
CA VAL A 446 24.64 -9.03 -8.30
C VAL A 446 23.83 -9.03 -9.61
N ALA A 447 22.58 -8.59 -9.57
CA ALA A 447 21.73 -8.50 -10.77
C ALA A 447 22.26 -7.47 -11.77
N LEU A 448 22.72 -6.30 -11.32
CA LEU A 448 23.36 -5.28 -12.14
C LEU A 448 24.65 -5.79 -12.77
N THR A 449 25.46 -6.57 -12.02
CA THR A 449 26.67 -7.22 -12.54
C THR A 449 26.34 -8.19 -13.68
N LYS A 450 25.34 -9.07 -13.51
CA LYS A 450 24.87 -10.00 -14.55
C LYS A 450 24.40 -9.26 -15.83
N ARG A 451 23.86 -8.05 -15.70
CA ARG A 451 23.41 -7.19 -16.81
C ARG A 451 24.52 -6.29 -17.38
N GLY A 452 25.78 -6.40 -16.92
CA GLY A 452 26.92 -5.65 -17.45
C GLY A 452 27.08 -4.23 -16.92
N PHE A 453 26.47 -3.89 -15.79
CA PHE A 453 26.54 -2.55 -15.18
C PHE A 453 27.72 -2.34 -14.22
N SER A 454 28.64 -3.31 -14.06
CA SER A 454 29.77 -3.20 -13.13
C SER A 454 30.60 -1.93 -13.30
N GLY A 455 30.83 -1.48 -14.56
CA GLY A 455 31.56 -0.22 -14.81
C GLY A 455 30.81 1.05 -14.35
N LYS A 456 29.49 0.97 -14.10
CA LYS A 456 28.66 2.07 -13.61
C LYS A 456 28.42 2.00 -12.12
N THR A 457 28.48 0.80 -11.52
CA THR A 457 28.39 0.60 -10.07
C THR A 457 29.75 0.66 -9.37
N GLY A 458 30.85 0.49 -10.11
CA GLY A 458 32.21 0.40 -9.57
C GLY A 458 32.55 -0.96 -8.98
N VAL A 459 31.61 -1.92 -9.01
CA VAL A 459 31.82 -3.26 -8.46
C VAL A 459 31.33 -4.36 -9.39
N SER A 460 32.04 -5.49 -9.42
CA SER A 460 31.51 -6.77 -9.87
C SER A 460 31.15 -7.58 -8.63
N ALA A 461 29.85 -7.85 -8.46
CA ALA A 461 29.31 -8.51 -7.28
C ALA A 461 28.87 -9.95 -7.59
N ALA A 462 29.19 -10.89 -6.71
CA ALA A 462 28.71 -12.27 -6.76
C ALA A 462 28.52 -12.83 -5.35
N PHE A 463 27.46 -13.62 -5.13
CA PHE A 463 27.34 -14.35 -3.87
C PHE A 463 28.38 -15.46 -3.79
N ASP A 464 29.17 -15.48 -2.71
CA ASP A 464 30.28 -16.40 -2.54
C ASP A 464 30.15 -17.20 -1.22
N PRO A 465 29.70 -18.46 -1.28
CA PRO A 465 29.58 -19.31 -0.09
C PRO A 465 30.91 -19.71 0.51
N SER A 466 32.02 -19.45 -0.17
CA SER A 466 33.39 -19.78 0.34
C SER A 466 33.96 -18.71 1.26
N LEU A 467 33.33 -17.50 1.33
CA LEU A 467 33.77 -16.42 2.19
C LEU A 467 33.73 -16.83 3.66
N LYS A 468 34.88 -16.75 4.31
CA LYS A 468 35.04 -16.99 5.75
C LYS A 468 35.33 -15.66 6.44
N PHE A 469 34.37 -15.18 7.17
CA PHE A 469 34.49 -13.97 7.99
C PHE A 469 33.84 -14.21 9.35
N LYS A 470 34.10 -13.33 10.31
CA LYS A 470 33.56 -13.39 11.67
C LYS A 470 32.73 -12.15 12.01
N GLU A 471 33.12 -11.02 11.45
CA GLU A 471 32.48 -9.71 11.70
C GLU A 471 32.35 -8.93 10.39
N ASP A 472 31.40 -8.01 10.36
CA ASP A 472 31.38 -6.91 9.43
C ASP A 472 31.90 -5.68 10.17
N TYR A 473 33.05 -5.17 9.76
CA TYR A 473 33.73 -4.07 10.42
C TYR A 473 33.50 -2.78 9.67
N PHE A 474 32.89 -1.79 10.37
CA PHE A 474 32.67 -0.47 9.84
C PHE A 474 33.89 0.42 10.12
N ASP A 475 34.78 0.56 9.14
CA ASP A 475 36.06 1.26 9.29
C ASP A 475 35.89 2.72 9.67
N ALA A 476 35.00 3.44 9.00
CA ALA A 476 34.72 4.85 9.27
C ALA A 476 34.09 5.08 10.65
N GLY A 477 33.37 4.11 11.20
CA GLY A 477 32.79 4.18 12.55
C GLY A 477 33.68 3.56 13.63
N GLY A 478 34.66 2.75 13.25
CA GLY A 478 35.58 2.11 14.18
C GLY A 478 34.96 1.00 15.03
N PHE A 479 33.90 0.32 14.56
CA PHE A 479 33.22 -0.73 15.32
C PHE A 479 32.75 -1.92 14.47
N PRO A 480 32.67 -3.13 15.07
CA PRO A 480 32.10 -4.30 14.42
C PRO A 480 30.58 -4.26 14.42
N MET A 481 29.98 -4.81 13.37
CA MET A 481 28.55 -5.02 13.24
C MET A 481 28.24 -6.50 13.09
N TYR A 482 27.08 -6.91 13.59
CA TYR A 482 26.62 -8.27 13.35
C TYR A 482 26.27 -8.46 11.87
N PHE A 483 26.76 -9.56 11.31
CA PHE A 483 26.38 -10.05 9.99
C PHE A 483 26.53 -11.55 9.93
N THR A 484 25.58 -12.24 9.31
CA THR A 484 25.63 -13.68 9.11
C THR A 484 25.04 -14.08 7.77
N ALA A 485 25.66 -15.06 7.13
CA ALA A 485 25.26 -15.60 5.84
C ALA A 485 24.32 -16.83 5.97
N VAL A 486 23.56 -16.96 7.06
CA VAL A 486 22.78 -18.18 7.36
C VAL A 486 21.74 -18.52 6.29
N ARG A 487 21.06 -17.52 5.71
CA ARG A 487 20.04 -17.74 4.69
C ARG A 487 20.53 -17.57 3.26
N LYS A 488 21.52 -16.71 3.08
CA LYS A 488 22.10 -16.38 1.78
C LYS A 488 23.58 -16.06 1.97
N PRO A 489 24.51 -16.53 1.10
CA PRO A 489 25.90 -16.15 1.17
C PRO A 489 26.10 -14.64 1.13
N ALA A 490 27.17 -14.14 1.72
CA ALA A 490 27.58 -12.75 1.54
C ALA A 490 28.02 -12.51 0.10
N ALA A 491 27.86 -11.29 -0.39
CA ALA A 491 28.40 -10.90 -1.68
C ALA A 491 29.88 -10.55 -1.55
N ARG A 492 30.68 -11.07 -2.48
CA ARG A 492 32.04 -10.62 -2.74
C ARG A 492 32.01 -9.47 -3.71
N PHE A 493 32.78 -8.43 -3.45
CA PHE A 493 32.96 -7.30 -4.36
C PHE A 493 34.38 -7.30 -4.93
N ASP A 494 34.46 -7.32 -6.26
CA ASP A 494 35.68 -7.01 -6.99
C ASP A 494 35.56 -5.53 -7.42
N CYS A 495 36.34 -4.67 -6.77
CA CYS A 495 36.24 -3.22 -6.91
C CYS A 495 37.04 -2.69 -8.10
N ALA A 496 36.47 -1.78 -8.88
CA ALA A 496 37.16 -1.04 -9.92
C ALA A 496 38.11 0.02 -9.33
N ALA A 497 39.03 0.52 -10.16
CA ALA A 497 39.86 1.65 -9.76
C ALA A 497 39.00 2.90 -9.44
N GLY A 498 39.33 3.58 -8.34
CA GLY A 498 38.62 4.79 -7.87
C GLY A 498 37.42 4.52 -6.96
N VAL A 499 37.17 3.27 -6.59
CA VAL A 499 36.19 2.91 -5.54
C VAL A 499 36.78 3.24 -4.17
N GLU A 500 35.98 3.90 -3.33
CA GLU A 500 36.27 4.20 -1.92
C GLU A 500 35.62 3.13 -1.05
N GLU A 501 36.41 2.40 -0.27
CA GLU A 501 35.93 1.37 0.67
C GLU A 501 35.77 1.98 2.06
N PHE A 502 34.66 1.69 2.77
CA PHE A 502 34.37 2.22 4.09
C PHE A 502 33.92 1.18 5.12
N SER A 503 33.74 -0.07 4.72
CA SER A 503 33.50 -1.21 5.60
C SER A 503 33.96 -2.52 4.94
N HIS A 504 34.31 -3.53 5.77
CA HIS A 504 34.84 -4.81 5.32
C HIS A 504 34.24 -5.98 6.10
N LEU A 505 33.98 -7.10 5.42
CA LEU A 505 33.89 -8.38 6.08
C LEU A 505 35.28 -8.79 6.51
N VAL A 506 35.49 -9.11 7.79
CA VAL A 506 36.80 -9.37 8.36
C VAL A 506 36.88 -10.76 9.01
N PHE A 507 38.01 -11.42 8.83
CA PHE A 507 38.42 -12.53 9.68
C PHE A 507 39.07 -11.97 10.94
N VAL A 508 38.66 -12.47 12.10
CA VAL A 508 39.28 -12.11 13.38
C VAL A 508 40.17 -13.27 13.83
N ASP A 509 41.46 -13.02 13.85
CA ASP A 509 42.42 -14.00 14.34
C ASP A 509 42.11 -14.32 15.81
N PRO A 510 41.88 -15.60 16.16
CA PRO A 510 41.46 -15.96 17.52
C PRO A 510 42.57 -15.82 18.59
N GLU A 511 43.85 -15.78 18.18
CA GLU A 511 44.97 -15.67 19.12
C GLU A 511 45.37 -14.22 19.37
N THR A 512 45.37 -13.40 18.30
CA THR A 512 45.85 -12.02 18.37
C THR A 512 44.74 -10.99 18.41
N GLY A 513 43.52 -11.37 18.06
CA GLY A 513 42.39 -10.44 17.86
C GLY A 513 42.55 -9.52 16.64
N LYS A 514 43.56 -9.76 15.81
CA LYS A 514 43.78 -8.99 14.59
C LYS A 514 42.65 -9.19 13.60
N ARG A 515 42.19 -8.10 13.00
CA ARG A 515 41.17 -8.09 11.94
C ARG A 515 41.82 -8.02 10.58
N ASP A 516 41.68 -9.08 9.80
CA ASP A 516 42.18 -9.15 8.42
C ASP A 516 40.99 -9.01 7.44
N PRO A 517 41.00 -7.99 6.56
CA PRO A 517 39.92 -7.79 5.56
C PRO A 517 39.83 -9.00 4.62
N VAL A 518 38.60 -9.46 4.39
CA VAL A 518 38.26 -10.56 3.46
C VAL A 518 37.73 -10.02 2.14
N THR A 519 36.78 -9.08 2.22
CA THR A 519 36.19 -8.40 1.07
C THR A 519 35.52 -7.10 1.57
N PRO A 520 35.45 -6.03 0.75
CA PRO A 520 34.65 -4.86 1.08
C PRO A 520 33.19 -5.25 1.30
N SER A 521 32.55 -4.66 2.31
CA SER A 521 31.13 -4.78 2.61
C SER A 521 30.35 -3.50 2.38
N GLY A 522 31.05 -2.39 2.20
CA GLY A 522 30.49 -1.09 1.87
C GLY A 522 31.46 -0.27 1.03
N VAL A 523 31.00 0.20 -0.12
CA VAL A 523 31.83 0.94 -1.07
C VAL A 523 31.06 2.14 -1.67
N LYS A 524 31.81 3.17 -2.08
CA LYS A 524 31.30 4.34 -2.78
C LYS A 524 32.04 4.54 -4.10
N PHE A 525 31.32 4.90 -5.13
CA PHE A 525 31.86 5.13 -6.46
C PHE A 525 31.18 6.30 -7.16
N ALA A 526 31.98 7.22 -7.71
CA ALA A 526 31.50 8.26 -8.62
C ALA A 526 31.61 7.75 -10.06
N ASN A 527 30.50 7.59 -10.76
CA ASN A 527 30.48 6.95 -12.07
C ASN A 527 30.52 7.96 -13.24
N SER A 528 30.73 7.44 -14.43
CA SER A 528 30.79 8.23 -15.69
C SER A 528 29.46 8.86 -16.11
N LEU A 529 28.34 8.49 -15.47
CA LEU A 529 27.02 9.08 -15.70
C LEU A 529 26.79 10.34 -14.87
N GLY A 530 27.75 10.70 -14.01
CA GLY A 530 27.65 11.81 -13.06
C GLY A 530 27.00 11.46 -11.73
N GLY A 531 26.63 10.18 -11.54
CA GLY A 531 26.00 9.68 -10.32
C GLY A 531 27.00 9.27 -9.25
N THR A 532 26.50 9.17 -8.01
CA THR A 532 27.21 8.59 -6.86
C THR A 532 26.51 7.29 -6.46
N VAL A 533 27.22 6.18 -6.58
CA VAL A 533 26.72 4.85 -6.21
C VAL A 533 27.36 4.42 -4.91
N VAL A 534 26.55 4.06 -3.93
CA VAL A 534 27.00 3.38 -2.71
C VAL A 534 26.47 1.96 -2.75
N THR A 535 27.33 0.97 -2.61
CA THR A 535 26.94 -0.45 -2.66
C THR A 535 27.26 -1.12 -1.33
N VAL A 536 26.31 -1.91 -0.81
CA VAL A 536 26.45 -2.67 0.43
C VAL A 536 26.31 -4.17 0.17
N ALA A 537 27.10 -4.99 0.87
CA ALA A 537 27.18 -6.44 0.67
C ALA A 537 26.04 -7.23 1.35
N TYR A 538 24.99 -6.54 1.81
CA TYR A 538 23.83 -7.14 2.47
C TYR A 538 22.69 -7.34 1.51
N SER A 539 21.91 -8.41 1.78
CA SER A 539 20.63 -8.69 1.14
C SER A 539 19.52 -8.60 2.18
N THR A 540 18.33 -8.16 1.79
CA THR A 540 17.14 -8.20 2.67
C THR A 540 16.69 -9.62 2.99
N GLU A 541 17.12 -10.62 2.20
CA GLU A 541 16.94 -12.04 2.48
C GLU A 541 17.88 -12.59 3.57
N GLN A 542 18.86 -11.80 4.03
CA GLN A 542 19.66 -12.12 5.21
C GLN A 542 18.77 -12.20 6.45
N TYR A 543 19.27 -12.84 7.51
CA TYR A 543 18.49 -12.95 8.72
C TYR A 543 18.16 -11.56 9.27
N TRP A 544 16.88 -11.19 9.21
CA TRP A 544 16.34 -9.87 9.54
C TRP A 544 16.86 -9.30 10.87
N ALA A 545 16.92 -10.13 11.93
CA ALA A 545 17.37 -9.70 13.25
C ALA A 545 18.78 -9.09 13.28
N TYR A 546 19.67 -9.51 12.40
CA TYR A 546 21.05 -9.01 12.38
C TYR A 546 21.21 -7.67 11.65
N LEU A 547 20.19 -7.26 10.89
CA LEU A 547 20.15 -5.95 10.26
C LEU A 547 19.48 -4.90 11.16
N HIS A 548 18.81 -5.33 12.25
CA HIS A 548 18.11 -4.45 13.18
C HIS A 548 18.94 -4.25 14.46
N SER A 549 19.79 -3.22 14.46
CA SER A 549 20.57 -2.80 15.62
C SER A 549 20.87 -1.31 15.53
N GLU A 550 21.24 -0.70 16.65
CA GLU A 550 21.68 0.69 16.69
C GLU A 550 22.90 0.94 15.82
N GLN A 551 23.87 -0.01 15.85
CA GLN A 551 25.07 0.05 15.02
C GLN A 551 24.70 0.06 13.52
N ARG A 552 23.74 -0.76 13.10
CA ARG A 552 23.27 -0.78 11.72
C ARG A 552 22.52 0.48 11.33
N ARG A 553 21.72 1.05 12.23
CA ARG A 553 21.09 2.33 12.00
C ARG A 553 22.15 3.43 11.79
N ASP A 554 23.15 3.52 12.68
CA ASP A 554 24.21 4.53 12.59
C ASP A 554 25.06 4.33 11.32
N TYR A 555 25.31 3.08 10.94
CA TYR A 555 25.92 2.73 9.66
C TYR A 555 25.09 3.23 8.47
N PHE A 556 23.77 2.97 8.43
CA PHE A 556 22.94 3.45 7.33
C PHE A 556 22.78 4.97 7.32
N HIS A 557 22.82 5.63 8.46
CA HIS A 557 22.89 7.10 8.51
C HIS A 557 24.17 7.62 7.85
N TYR A 558 25.29 6.98 8.09
CA TYR A 558 26.56 7.29 7.43
C TYR A 558 26.47 7.03 5.92
N VAL A 559 26.01 5.85 5.53
CA VAL A 559 25.83 5.43 4.12
C VAL A 559 24.97 6.43 3.35
N LEU A 560 23.83 6.83 3.92
CA LEU A 560 22.97 7.85 3.30
C LEU A 560 23.63 9.22 3.27
N GLY A 561 24.42 9.56 4.27
CA GLY A 561 25.24 10.78 4.30
C GLY A 561 26.26 10.87 3.16
N LEU A 562 26.77 9.71 2.69
CA LEU A 562 27.65 9.65 1.50
C LEU A 562 26.93 10.02 0.20
N LEU A 563 25.61 9.89 0.17
CA LEU A 563 24.76 10.29 -0.95
C LEU A 563 24.39 11.80 -0.91
N GLY A 564 24.77 12.49 0.15
CA GLY A 564 24.56 13.91 0.29
C GLY A 564 23.85 14.31 1.59
N PRO A 565 23.98 15.56 2.04
CA PRO A 565 23.47 16.01 3.34
C PRO A 565 21.95 15.98 3.46
N ASP A 566 21.23 16.04 2.35
CA ASP A 566 19.77 16.00 2.24
C ASP A 566 19.19 14.59 2.12
N ALA A 567 20.03 13.56 1.89
CA ALA A 567 19.58 12.19 1.66
C ALA A 567 18.91 11.57 2.89
N LEU A 568 19.41 11.86 4.10
CA LEU A 568 18.81 11.37 5.34
C LEU A 568 17.58 12.21 5.77
N GLY A 569 17.62 13.53 5.57
CA GLY A 569 16.53 14.43 5.97
C GLY A 569 16.19 14.35 7.47
N TYR A 570 14.89 14.12 7.77
CA TYR A 570 14.44 13.72 9.10
C TYR A 570 14.80 12.27 9.37
N ALA A 571 15.13 11.92 10.62
CA ALA A 571 15.31 10.54 11.05
C ALA A 571 15.14 10.39 12.56
N LEU A 572 14.61 9.25 13.02
CA LEU A 572 14.57 8.93 14.44
C LEU A 572 15.92 8.38 14.91
N MET A 573 16.34 8.85 16.08
CA MET A 573 17.55 8.41 16.76
C MET A 573 17.27 7.54 17.99
N ASN A 574 16.00 7.18 18.21
CA ASN A 574 15.59 6.33 19.30
C ASN A 574 16.16 4.92 19.16
N PRO A 575 16.52 4.24 20.28
CA PRO A 575 17.16 2.92 20.24
C PRO A 575 16.20 1.75 20.01
N GLN A 576 14.94 2.02 19.67
CA GLN A 576 13.88 1.02 19.51
C GLN A 576 13.26 1.04 18.12
N PRO A 577 12.69 -0.07 17.65
CA PRO A 577 12.01 -0.12 16.36
C PRO A 577 10.88 0.90 16.29
N ALA A 578 10.98 1.79 15.32
CA ALA A 578 9.96 2.81 15.08
C ALA A 578 9.99 3.24 13.62
N GLN A 579 8.86 3.72 13.12
CA GLN A 579 8.79 4.31 11.79
C GLN A 579 8.69 5.82 11.88
N CYS A 580 9.38 6.50 10.97
CA CYS A 580 9.28 7.91 10.73
C CYS A 580 8.71 8.16 9.34
N LEU A 581 7.64 8.91 9.25
CA LEU A 581 7.18 9.49 7.99
C LEU A 581 7.39 10.99 8.05
N ALA A 582 7.88 11.58 6.97
CA ALA A 582 8.13 13.00 6.89
C ALA A 582 7.47 13.62 5.65
N ARG A 583 7.04 14.86 5.77
CA ARG A 583 6.55 15.68 4.66
C ARG A 583 7.13 17.07 4.77
N ARG A 584 7.51 17.65 3.64
CA ARG A 584 8.08 19.01 3.59
C ARG A 584 7.12 19.97 2.89
N GLY A 585 7.03 21.16 3.44
CA GLY A 585 6.25 22.24 2.87
C GLY A 585 7.01 23.58 2.94
N LYS A 586 6.46 24.60 2.31
CA LYS A 586 7.09 25.93 2.26
C LYS A 586 7.19 26.60 3.64
N GLU A 587 6.18 26.41 4.48
CA GLU A 587 6.05 27.09 5.78
C GLU A 587 6.27 26.16 6.97
N ARG A 588 6.06 24.87 6.77
CA ARG A 588 6.10 23.85 7.82
C ARG A 588 6.46 22.49 7.27
N ASP A 589 7.11 21.71 8.08
CA ASP A 589 7.27 20.28 7.86
C ASP A 589 6.36 19.49 8.81
N LEU A 590 6.01 18.27 8.42
CA LEU A 590 5.25 17.34 9.25
C LEU A 590 6.06 16.07 9.44
N VAL A 591 6.05 15.54 10.66
CA VAL A 591 6.67 14.27 11.00
C VAL A 591 5.66 13.42 11.77
N ALA A 592 5.40 12.21 11.30
CA ALA A 592 4.62 11.21 12.02
C ALA A 592 5.57 10.13 12.53
N VAL A 593 5.44 9.76 13.80
CA VAL A 593 6.27 8.75 14.47
C VAL A 593 5.38 7.59 14.91
N PHE A 594 5.76 6.36 14.56
CA PHE A 594 5.03 5.15 14.94
C PHE A 594 5.92 4.28 15.81
N ASN A 595 5.54 4.10 17.07
CA ASN A 595 6.28 3.22 17.98
C ASN A 595 5.87 1.76 17.75
N PHE A 596 6.78 0.95 17.22
CA PHE A 596 6.55 -0.49 16.99
C PHE A 596 7.06 -1.38 18.12
N CYS A 597 7.64 -0.77 19.15
CA CYS A 597 8.10 -1.49 20.32
C CYS A 597 6.95 -1.66 21.33
N PRO A 598 6.84 -2.82 22.01
CA PRO A 598 5.97 -2.98 23.18
C PRO A 598 6.26 -1.97 24.29
N ASP A 599 7.52 -1.57 24.47
CA ASP A 599 7.91 -0.54 25.42
C ASP A 599 7.53 0.86 24.92
N PRO A 600 7.11 1.76 25.82
CA PRO A 600 6.86 3.14 25.45
C PRO A 600 8.17 3.85 25.04
N MET A 601 8.09 4.70 24.01
CA MET A 601 9.15 5.61 23.66
C MET A 601 9.06 6.82 24.61
N ARG A 602 10.03 6.97 25.51
CA ARG A 602 10.00 7.97 26.61
C ARG A 602 10.09 9.41 26.13
N SER A 603 10.85 9.64 25.07
CA SER A 603 10.95 10.91 24.36
C SER A 603 11.24 10.63 22.90
N VAL A 604 10.97 11.58 22.01
CA VAL A 604 11.28 11.44 20.58
C VAL A 604 12.64 12.09 20.31
N LEU A 605 13.61 11.28 19.91
CA LEU A 605 14.92 11.75 19.47
C LEU A 605 14.89 11.90 17.95
N LEU A 606 14.74 13.16 17.48
CA LEU A 606 14.55 13.44 16.07
C LEU A 606 15.74 14.21 15.50
N LYS A 607 16.41 13.63 14.50
CA LYS A 607 17.33 14.37 13.65
C LYS A 607 16.53 15.25 12.69
N CYS A 608 16.86 16.52 12.61
CA CYS A 608 16.20 17.50 11.76
C CYS A 608 17.16 18.07 10.73
N PRO A 609 16.76 18.21 9.45
CA PRO A 609 17.61 18.82 8.41
C PRO A 609 17.77 20.34 8.59
N VAL A 610 16.90 20.95 9.38
CA VAL A 610 16.93 22.36 9.73
C VAL A 610 16.61 22.53 11.22
N ARG A 611 17.16 23.56 11.87
CA ARG A 611 16.88 23.82 13.28
C ARG A 611 15.41 24.23 13.48
N PRO A 612 14.62 23.50 14.31
CA PRO A 612 13.24 23.87 14.62
C PRO A 612 13.17 25.24 15.35
N LYS A 613 12.21 26.08 14.95
CA LYS A 613 11.79 27.25 15.75
C LYS A 613 10.73 26.88 16.76
N SER A 614 9.83 25.99 16.37
CA SER A 614 8.80 25.42 17.22
C SER A 614 8.47 23.99 16.82
N VAL A 615 8.07 23.20 17.80
CA VAL A 615 7.52 21.85 17.61
C VAL A 615 6.14 21.84 18.25
N ARG A 616 5.15 21.35 17.51
CA ARG A 616 3.77 21.21 18.00
C ARG A 616 3.26 19.81 17.67
N ARG A 617 2.59 19.18 18.62
CA ARG A 617 1.89 17.91 18.44
C ARG A 617 0.42 18.15 18.11
N LEU A 618 -0.13 17.38 17.20
CA LEU A 618 -1.57 17.34 16.96
C LEU A 618 -2.28 16.61 18.10
N GLY A 619 -3.18 17.29 18.81
CA GLY A 619 -3.97 16.70 19.89
C GLY A 619 -5.16 15.90 19.36
N ASP A 620 -5.71 15.00 20.16
CA ASP A 620 -6.90 14.19 19.85
C ASP A 620 -8.11 15.04 19.41
N ASP A 621 -8.16 16.27 19.92
CA ASP A 621 -9.16 17.30 19.60
C ASP A 621 -8.93 18.02 18.25
N GLY A 622 -7.83 17.72 17.56
CA GLY A 622 -7.45 18.37 16.30
C GLY A 622 -6.70 19.71 16.48
N VAL A 623 -6.34 20.07 17.71
CA VAL A 623 -5.62 21.32 18.00
C VAL A 623 -4.11 21.08 18.11
N TRP A 624 -3.31 21.90 17.45
CA TRP A 624 -1.85 21.87 17.54
C TRP A 624 -1.36 22.43 18.87
N LYS A 625 -0.80 21.58 19.74
CA LYS A 625 -0.30 21.91 21.07
C LYS A 625 1.23 22.01 21.04
N PRO A 626 1.85 23.03 21.68
CA PRO A 626 3.30 23.14 21.74
C PRO A 626 3.90 21.97 22.51
N CYS A 627 5.06 21.46 22.04
CA CYS A 627 5.89 20.50 22.75
C CYS A 627 7.18 21.17 23.21
N ALA A 628 7.64 20.86 24.41
CA ALA A 628 8.98 21.20 24.84
C ALA A 628 9.99 20.36 24.03
N PHE A 629 11.09 21.00 23.61
CA PHE A 629 12.18 20.33 22.92
C PHE A 629 13.51 20.99 23.24
N ARG A 630 14.59 20.22 23.14
CA ARG A 630 15.97 20.71 23.31
C ARG A 630 16.91 20.02 22.34
N GLU A 631 17.96 20.72 21.93
CA GLU A 631 19.04 20.13 21.14
C GLU A 631 19.96 19.32 22.05
N ILE A 632 20.23 18.06 21.69
CA ILE A 632 21.06 17.13 22.46
C ILE A 632 22.33 16.69 21.69
N GLY A 633 22.41 17.02 20.40
CA GLY A 633 23.53 16.73 19.51
C GLY A 633 23.39 17.55 18.24
N ALA A 634 24.38 17.54 17.37
CA ALA A 634 24.36 18.31 16.12
C ALA A 634 23.13 17.92 15.25
N GLY A 635 22.12 18.78 15.21
CA GLY A 635 20.88 18.57 14.47
C GLY A 635 19.95 17.51 15.07
N VAL A 636 20.21 17.00 16.29
CA VAL A 636 19.35 16.05 16.98
C VAL A 636 18.62 16.74 18.13
N PHE A 637 17.30 16.64 18.12
CA PHE A 637 16.41 17.24 19.10
C PHE A 637 15.67 16.19 19.89
N GLU A 638 15.66 16.32 21.19
CA GLU A 638 14.78 15.58 22.09
C GLU A 638 13.48 16.35 22.23
N ILE A 639 12.37 15.74 21.85
CA ILE A 639 11.01 16.24 22.05
C ILE A 639 10.44 15.52 23.27
N ASP A 640 9.99 16.30 24.25
CA ASP A 640 9.39 15.77 25.50
C ASP A 640 7.97 15.29 25.23
N ASP A 641 7.86 14.04 24.75
CA ASP A 641 6.60 13.37 24.45
C ASP A 641 6.76 11.85 24.53
N GLU A 642 5.98 11.21 25.40
CA GLU A 642 5.97 9.76 25.55
C GLU A 642 4.99 9.14 24.54
N ILE A 643 5.49 8.18 23.74
CA ILE A 643 4.68 7.47 22.77
C ILE A 643 4.48 6.02 23.23
N PRO A 644 3.24 5.60 23.56
CA PRO A 644 2.94 4.23 23.93
C PRO A 644 3.14 3.26 22.77
N CYS A 645 3.11 1.96 23.03
CA CYS A 645 3.09 0.92 22.01
C CYS A 645 2.00 1.21 20.96
N CYS A 646 2.35 1.11 19.69
CA CYS A 646 1.47 1.41 18.55
C CYS A 646 0.93 2.85 18.54
N GLY A 647 1.47 3.76 19.33
CA GLY A 647 1.15 5.19 19.26
C GLY A 647 1.65 5.82 17.96
N ALA A 648 0.91 6.81 17.44
CA ALA A 648 1.19 7.46 16.17
C ALA A 648 1.01 8.99 16.26
N PRO A 649 1.77 9.72 17.10
CA PRO A 649 1.70 11.18 17.13
C PRO A 649 2.19 11.79 15.83
N VAL A 650 1.63 12.97 15.53
CA VAL A 650 2.05 13.80 14.41
C VAL A 650 2.54 15.14 14.93
N TYR A 651 3.73 15.52 14.47
CA TYR A 651 4.39 16.78 14.82
C TYR A 651 4.40 17.71 13.64
N ARG A 652 4.12 18.97 13.89
CA ARG A 652 4.38 20.10 13.02
C ARG A 652 5.70 20.75 13.48
N ILE A 653 6.62 20.89 12.55
CA ILE A 653 7.92 21.51 12.77
C ILE A 653 7.97 22.78 11.92
N ASP A 654 8.01 23.92 12.58
CA ASP A 654 8.19 25.20 11.91
C ASP A 654 9.70 25.46 11.77
N SER A 655 10.15 25.73 10.54
CA SER A 655 11.57 25.80 10.20
C SER A 655 12.29 27.00 10.80
N GLY A 656 13.53 26.75 11.25
CA GLY A 656 14.53 27.76 11.60
C GLY A 656 15.48 28.08 10.44
N MET A 657 16.72 28.45 10.77
CA MET A 657 17.81 28.53 9.81
C MET A 657 18.31 27.14 9.45
N ALA A 658 18.75 26.95 8.20
CA ALA A 658 19.42 25.72 7.78
C ALA A 658 20.73 25.53 8.57
N TYR A 659 21.09 24.28 8.85
CA TYR A 659 22.38 23.92 9.49
C TYR A 659 23.54 24.08 8.52
#